data_c19962ac39fff0fcffa81d54865964cb
#
_entry.id   c19962ac39fff0fcffa81d54865964cb
#
_cell.length_a   1.000
_cell.length_b   1.000
_cell.length_c   1.000
_cell.angle_alpha   90.00
_cell.angle_beta   90.00
_cell.angle_gamma   90.00
#
_symmetry.space_group_name_H-M   'P 1'
#
loop_
_entity.id
_entity.type
_entity.pdbx_description
1 polymer ?
#
loop_
_entity_poly.entity_id
_entity_poly.type
_entity_poly.pdbx_seq_one_letter_code
_entity_poly.pdbx_strand_id
1 'polypeptide(L)'
;MKKLLALLLVLALALSMVACSSNKTPSTDTGSDTSTDTTTDTDTDTEAAPGELVDPYAYSEDDYDIQSEEIYDLVLGEFETIYNEAKAEVVDMGKRFAEMAIAEAKLLESGTFLPVSAQGGNYAISRVAPYTASSTLWGNDSDRFHNQVVTTEPITAADRDTLKAMWAELKGTGTWEAECEKWLTENGYTLKDTYAMGYASDPKTWDILATSQAPDAEALVNTFDGLVEYDSENVMQPALAESWEESEDGLTYTFHLRQGAKWVDSQGREIAEVKADDFVAGMQHMLDAMGGLEYLVQGVIVNASEYISGDVTDFAEVGVKALDDYTVQYTLAQPTPYFMTMLSYSVFAPLCRTYYESKGGKFGADFDNTAADYTYGKTSDDIAYCGPYVVSNATANNTIVFSANPLYWNAENINLKSITWLYNDQEDALKAYNDTMSGVLDGAGLTASAVEAAKADGVFEELAYVSSTDATCFNLFMNVNRIATSNFNDQSCATQKTEEDILRSRIAMYNQNFRLALMLSLDRAAYNAQTTGEELKLTSLVNTFTPGTFVFLENETTVDINGTPTTFPAGTFYGAIVQAQLDADGFPVKVWDPEADGGIGSSAAFDGWYNPEAAASYMETAIAELAEQGLEVSAENPIYLDLPYFSGSEAFGNRANALKQSVESVLGGAIIINLVDCVSSDAWYYAGFYANNGAEGNYDIYDVSGWSPDYGDPQSYLDTMLPDYVGYMTKQIGVF
;
A
#
# COMPACT_ATOMS: atom_id res chain seq x y z
N MET A 1 -19.80 5.34 17.79
CA MET A 1 -19.63 4.13 17.01
C MET A 1 -19.51 4.32 15.48
N LYS A 2 -19.72 5.53 14.93
CA LYS A 2 -19.55 5.80 13.47
C LYS A 2 -18.12 6.18 13.06
N LYS A 3 -17.12 6.00 13.89
CA LYS A 3 -15.84 6.72 13.86
C LYS A 3 -14.58 5.85 13.66
N LEU A 4 -14.76 4.56 13.53
CA LEU A 4 -13.65 3.64 13.31
C LEU A 4 -13.22 3.53 11.83
N LEU A 5 -14.03 4.04 10.90
CA LEU A 5 -13.85 3.77 9.48
C LEU A 5 -12.67 4.52 8.83
N ALA A 6 -12.49 5.79 9.20
CA ALA A 6 -11.36 6.57 8.66
C ALA A 6 -10.02 6.13 9.30
N LEU A 7 -10.07 5.69 10.56
CA LEU A 7 -8.89 5.18 11.28
C LEU A 7 -8.49 3.78 10.80
N LEU A 8 -9.47 2.96 10.46
CA LEU A 8 -9.23 1.58 10.00
C LEU A 8 -8.59 1.51 8.61
N LEU A 9 -8.82 2.52 7.77
CA LEU A 9 -8.16 2.62 6.45
C LEU A 9 -6.69 3.04 6.56
N VAL A 10 -6.34 3.87 7.53
CA VAL A 10 -4.95 4.27 7.81
C VAL A 10 -4.22 3.21 8.66
N LEU A 11 -4.93 2.52 9.56
CA LEU A 11 -4.36 1.44 10.38
C LEU A 11 -4.15 0.12 9.61
N ALA A 12 -4.80 -0.08 8.48
CA ALA A 12 -4.60 -1.29 7.68
C ALA A 12 -3.17 -1.41 7.11
N LEU A 13 -2.43 -0.31 7.03
CA LEU A 13 -1.03 -0.28 6.61
C LEU A 13 -0.03 -0.35 7.79
N ALA A 14 -0.51 -0.30 9.03
CA ALA A 14 0.33 0.00 10.19
C ALA A 14 0.53 -1.15 11.20
N LEU A 15 0.00 -2.34 11.02
CA LEU A 15 0.00 -3.36 12.07
C LEU A 15 0.42 -4.76 11.60
N SER A 16 1.37 -4.88 10.72
CA SER A 16 2.04 -6.16 10.48
C SER A 16 3.45 -6.12 11.08
N MET A 17 3.65 -6.78 12.16
CA MET A 17 4.79 -7.53 12.66
C MET A 17 5.02 -7.35 14.16
N VAL A 18 4.45 -8.27 14.92
CA VAL A 18 5.08 -8.76 16.15
C VAL A 18 5.13 -10.28 16.01
N ALA A 19 6.23 -10.80 15.51
CA ALA A 19 6.50 -12.22 15.55
C ALA A 19 7.08 -12.60 16.91
N CYS A 20 6.37 -13.44 17.64
CA CYS A 20 6.85 -14.05 18.87
C CYS A 20 7.96 -15.06 18.56
N SER A 21 9.16 -14.84 19.09
CA SER A 21 10.19 -15.86 19.15
C SER A 21 9.80 -16.93 20.17
N SER A 22 9.55 -18.16 19.73
CA SER A 22 9.42 -19.29 20.61
C SER A 22 10.78 -19.92 20.87
N ASN A 23 11.30 -19.77 22.09
CA ASN A 23 12.41 -20.51 22.64
C ASN A 23 12.17 -22.02 22.58
N LYS A 24 12.93 -22.74 21.79
CA LYS A 24 13.11 -24.19 21.96
C LYS A 24 14.42 -24.46 22.70
N THR A 25 14.30 -24.93 23.92
CA THR A 25 15.41 -25.52 24.69
C THR A 25 15.73 -26.92 24.15
N PRO A 26 16.98 -27.29 23.94
CA PRO A 26 17.30 -28.66 23.52
C PRO A 26 17.37 -29.60 24.73
N SER A 27 16.62 -30.68 24.70
CA SER A 27 16.84 -31.82 25.59
C SER A 27 17.64 -32.89 24.87
N THR A 28 18.83 -33.13 25.38
CA THR A 28 19.63 -34.33 25.07
C THR A 28 18.96 -35.55 25.67
N ASP A 29 18.73 -36.58 24.90
CA ASP A 29 18.95 -37.94 25.41
C ASP A 29 19.38 -38.93 24.31
N THR A 30 20.35 -39.73 24.68
CA THR A 30 21.04 -40.74 23.91
C THR A 30 20.37 -42.10 24.07
N GLY A 31 20.19 -42.87 23.00
CA GLY A 31 19.83 -44.28 23.10
C GLY A 31 19.75 -44.98 21.76
N SER A 32 20.79 -45.68 21.43
CA SER A 32 20.86 -46.62 20.31
C SER A 32 19.82 -47.75 20.45
N ASP A 33 19.18 -48.19 19.38
CA ASP A 33 19.34 -49.58 18.94
C ASP A 33 18.76 -49.83 17.53
N THR A 34 19.50 -50.61 16.81
CA THR A 34 19.28 -51.20 15.51
C THR A 34 18.13 -52.19 15.47
N SER A 35 17.30 -52.13 14.45
CA SER A 35 16.80 -53.35 13.77
C SER A 35 16.26 -53.00 12.36
N THR A 36 16.80 -53.71 11.41
CA THR A 36 16.38 -53.92 10.03
C THR A 36 14.94 -54.45 9.97
N ASP A 37 14.08 -53.99 9.06
CA ASP A 37 13.73 -54.73 7.84
C ASP A 37 12.39 -54.25 7.21
N THR A 38 12.41 -54.37 5.90
CA THR A 38 11.28 -54.55 4.96
C THR A 38 10.36 -53.36 4.65
N THR A 39 10.71 -52.76 3.50
CA THR A 39 9.81 -52.20 2.53
C THR A 39 8.50 -52.96 2.33
N THR A 40 7.40 -52.31 2.48
CA THR A 40 6.22 -52.53 1.67
C THR A 40 5.67 -51.15 1.31
N ASP A 41 5.96 -50.74 0.08
CA ASP A 41 5.15 -49.80 -0.66
C ASP A 41 3.72 -50.32 -0.64
N THR A 42 2.86 -49.59 0.02
CA THR A 42 1.43 -49.67 -0.25
C THR A 42 1.05 -48.25 -0.70
N ASP A 43 1.18 -48.02 -2.02
CA ASP A 43 0.30 -47.09 -2.71
C ASP A 43 -1.11 -47.47 -2.35
N THR A 44 -1.70 -46.75 -1.43
CA THR A 44 -3.17 -46.77 -1.28
C THR A 44 -3.69 -45.65 -2.20
N ASP A 45 -3.78 -45.95 -3.49
CA ASP A 45 -4.79 -45.37 -4.36
C ASP A 45 -6.16 -45.74 -3.72
N THR A 46 -6.66 -44.91 -2.85
CA THR A 46 -8.06 -44.93 -2.45
C THR A 46 -8.83 -44.36 -3.64
N GLU A 47 -9.26 -45.24 -4.60
CA GLU A 47 -10.30 -44.85 -5.55
C GLU A 47 -11.49 -44.37 -4.70
N ALA A 48 -11.83 -43.05 -4.87
CA ALA A 48 -13.02 -42.47 -4.25
C ALA A 48 -14.26 -43.28 -4.59
N ALA A 49 -15.18 -43.43 -3.66
CA ALA A 49 -16.45 -44.10 -3.90
C ALA A 49 -17.18 -43.37 -5.07
N PRO A 50 -17.89 -44.10 -5.95
CA PRO A 50 -18.63 -43.46 -7.06
C PRO A 50 -19.62 -42.43 -6.51
N GLY A 51 -19.37 -41.12 -6.76
CA GLY A 51 -20.20 -40.01 -6.34
C GLY A 51 -19.67 -39.22 -5.14
N GLU A 52 -18.47 -39.49 -4.65
CA GLU A 52 -17.79 -38.70 -3.64
C GLU A 52 -17.02 -37.57 -4.33
N LEU A 53 -17.23 -36.34 -3.88
CA LEU A 53 -16.50 -35.15 -4.37
C LEU A 53 -15.07 -35.20 -3.83
N VAL A 54 -14.10 -35.15 -4.73
CA VAL A 54 -12.67 -35.22 -4.36
C VAL A 54 -12.03 -33.91 -4.76
N ASP A 55 -11.24 -33.34 -3.84
CA ASP A 55 -10.38 -32.19 -4.12
C ASP A 55 -9.15 -32.65 -4.91
N PRO A 56 -8.95 -32.16 -6.15
CA PRO A 56 -7.80 -32.57 -6.96
C PRO A 56 -6.46 -32.09 -6.41
N TYR A 57 -6.44 -31.10 -5.50
CA TYR A 57 -5.26 -30.50 -4.89
C TYR A 57 -5.19 -30.77 -3.38
N ALA A 58 -5.89 -31.79 -2.87
CA ALA A 58 -5.86 -32.15 -1.46
C ALA A 58 -4.61 -32.98 -1.14
N TYR A 59 -3.73 -32.41 -0.33
CA TYR A 59 -2.57 -33.09 0.26
C TYR A 59 -2.77 -33.28 1.77
N SER A 60 -1.84 -33.96 2.43
CA SER A 60 -1.81 -34.01 3.89
C SER A 60 -1.44 -32.64 4.49
N GLU A 61 -1.76 -32.46 5.79
CA GLU A 61 -1.39 -31.20 6.48
C GLU A 61 0.13 -30.89 6.41
N ASP A 62 0.96 -31.92 6.22
CA ASP A 62 2.41 -31.77 6.11
C ASP A 62 2.86 -31.31 4.69
N ASP A 63 1.95 -31.24 3.71
CA ASP A 63 2.26 -30.95 2.29
C ASP A 63 1.57 -29.65 1.82
N TYR A 64 1.21 -28.74 2.73
CA TYR A 64 0.51 -27.48 2.41
C TYR A 64 1.29 -26.62 1.42
N ASP A 65 2.62 -26.55 1.54
CA ASP A 65 3.47 -25.74 0.66
C ASP A 65 3.38 -26.23 -0.80
N ILE A 66 3.40 -27.56 -1.00
CA ILE A 66 3.26 -28.18 -2.33
C ILE A 66 1.87 -27.89 -2.92
N GLN A 67 0.82 -28.03 -2.11
CA GLN A 67 -0.54 -27.71 -2.51
C GLN A 67 -0.68 -26.24 -2.91
N SER A 68 -0.12 -25.32 -2.12
CA SER A 68 -0.13 -23.88 -2.39
C SER A 68 0.57 -23.55 -3.70
N GLU A 69 1.73 -24.16 -3.95
CA GLU A 69 2.49 -23.98 -5.19
C GLU A 69 1.69 -24.42 -6.41
N GLU A 70 1.08 -25.63 -6.39
CA GLU A 70 0.26 -26.12 -7.49
C GLU A 70 -1.01 -25.27 -7.74
N ILE A 71 -1.65 -24.77 -6.68
CA ILE A 71 -2.82 -23.90 -6.80
C ILE A 71 -2.41 -22.52 -7.30
N TYR A 72 -1.27 -21.99 -6.83
CA TYR A 72 -0.71 -20.73 -7.33
C TYR A 72 -0.43 -20.80 -8.83
N ASP A 73 0.27 -21.85 -9.28
CA ASP A 73 0.53 -22.10 -10.69
C ASP A 73 -0.78 -22.17 -11.53
N LEU A 74 -1.80 -22.81 -10.97
CA LEU A 74 -3.11 -22.90 -11.62
C LEU A 74 -3.74 -21.52 -11.84
N VAL A 75 -3.67 -20.63 -10.86
CA VAL A 75 -4.43 -19.37 -10.88
C VAL A 75 -3.60 -18.17 -11.33
N LEU A 76 -2.28 -18.15 -11.11
CA LEU A 76 -1.39 -17.03 -11.39
C LEU A 76 -0.14 -17.39 -12.22
N GLY A 77 0.10 -18.64 -12.61
CA GLY A 77 1.29 -19.06 -13.34
C GLY A 77 1.47 -18.37 -14.69
N GLU A 78 0.40 -18.00 -15.41
CA GLU A 78 0.49 -17.19 -16.63
C GLU A 78 0.96 -15.77 -16.34
N PHE A 79 0.38 -15.13 -15.31
CA PHE A 79 0.81 -13.83 -14.83
C PHE A 79 2.29 -13.84 -14.45
N GLU A 80 2.71 -14.78 -13.59
CA GLU A 80 4.08 -14.89 -13.11
C GLU A 80 5.10 -15.04 -14.24
N THR A 81 4.77 -15.87 -15.26
CA THR A 81 5.64 -16.07 -16.42
C THR A 81 5.90 -14.76 -17.16
N ILE A 82 4.86 -13.99 -17.47
CA ILE A 82 4.97 -12.72 -18.21
C ILE A 82 5.63 -11.66 -17.32
N TYR A 83 5.26 -11.61 -16.03
CA TYR A 83 5.86 -10.71 -15.07
C TYR A 83 7.39 -10.90 -14.97
N ASN A 84 7.85 -12.14 -14.87
CA ASN A 84 9.29 -12.44 -14.77
C ASN A 84 10.05 -12.04 -16.04
N GLU A 85 9.45 -12.14 -17.22
CA GLU A 85 10.01 -11.61 -18.47
C GLU A 85 10.11 -10.08 -18.45
N ALA A 86 9.04 -9.40 -18.05
CA ALA A 86 9.00 -7.94 -17.91
C ALA A 86 10.00 -7.43 -16.86
N LYS A 87 10.10 -8.10 -15.70
CA LYS A 87 11.07 -7.79 -14.64
C LYS A 87 12.51 -7.88 -15.13
N ALA A 88 12.82 -8.82 -16.01
CA ALA A 88 14.15 -9.00 -16.56
C ALA A 88 14.55 -7.89 -17.57
N GLU A 89 13.60 -7.12 -18.10
CA GLU A 89 13.89 -5.96 -18.95
C GLU A 89 14.28 -4.76 -18.07
N VAL A 90 15.55 -4.41 -18.10
CA VAL A 90 16.11 -3.33 -17.26
C VAL A 90 16.74 -2.19 -18.07
N VAL A 91 16.65 -2.27 -19.42
CA VAL A 91 17.27 -1.30 -20.34
C VAL A 91 16.23 -0.47 -21.09
N ASP A 92 15.22 -1.14 -21.66
CA ASP A 92 14.12 -0.49 -22.37
C ASP A 92 12.92 -0.35 -21.43
N MET A 93 12.83 0.80 -20.75
CA MET A 93 11.74 1.06 -19.80
C MET A 93 10.37 1.10 -20.45
N GLY A 94 10.28 1.53 -21.72
CA GLY A 94 9.02 1.49 -22.46
C GLY A 94 8.54 0.05 -22.64
N LYS A 95 9.44 -0.82 -23.07
CA LYS A 95 9.15 -2.25 -23.19
C LYS A 95 8.81 -2.88 -21.84
N ARG A 96 9.60 -2.62 -20.80
CA ARG A 96 9.34 -3.07 -19.42
C ARG A 96 7.93 -2.71 -18.97
N PHE A 97 7.54 -1.43 -19.06
CA PHE A 97 6.23 -0.97 -18.62
C PHE A 97 5.09 -1.58 -19.43
N ALA A 98 5.29 -1.74 -20.75
CA ALA A 98 4.28 -2.37 -21.59
C ALA A 98 4.11 -3.87 -21.29
N GLU A 99 5.19 -4.59 -21.03
CA GLU A 99 5.15 -6.01 -20.64
C GLU A 99 4.58 -6.19 -19.21
N MET A 100 4.89 -5.29 -18.27
CA MET A 100 4.22 -5.25 -16.95
C MET A 100 2.70 -5.03 -17.07
N ALA A 101 2.27 -4.15 -18.00
CA ALA A 101 0.84 -3.93 -18.24
C ALA A 101 0.15 -5.17 -18.82
N ILE A 102 0.84 -5.93 -19.68
CA ILE A 102 0.34 -7.23 -20.20
C ILE A 102 0.24 -8.24 -19.05
N ALA A 103 1.25 -8.31 -18.18
CA ALA A 103 1.22 -9.17 -16.99
C ALA A 103 0.03 -8.82 -16.08
N GLU A 104 -0.21 -7.52 -15.82
CA GLU A 104 -1.36 -7.10 -15.01
C GLU A 104 -2.70 -7.47 -15.66
N ALA A 105 -2.83 -7.40 -16.98
CA ALA A 105 -4.04 -7.86 -17.65
C ALA A 105 -4.31 -9.34 -17.35
N LYS A 106 -3.28 -10.20 -17.39
CA LYS A 106 -3.41 -11.62 -17.03
C LYS A 106 -3.71 -11.84 -15.55
N LEU A 107 -3.13 -11.01 -14.68
CA LEU A 107 -3.45 -10.98 -13.26
C LEU A 107 -4.94 -10.66 -13.04
N LEU A 108 -5.49 -9.64 -13.70
CA LEU A 108 -6.90 -9.28 -13.64
C LEU A 108 -7.82 -10.38 -14.19
N GLU A 109 -7.44 -11.02 -15.29
CA GLU A 109 -8.17 -12.16 -15.89
C GLU A 109 -8.20 -13.39 -14.98
N SER A 110 -7.25 -13.55 -14.07
CA SER A 110 -7.23 -14.68 -13.15
C SER A 110 -8.48 -14.76 -12.25
N GLY A 111 -9.11 -13.61 -11.98
CA GLY A 111 -10.28 -13.53 -11.11
C GLY A 111 -9.99 -13.79 -9.65
N THR A 112 -8.73 -13.71 -9.20
CA THR A 112 -8.34 -13.95 -7.81
C THR A 112 -8.58 -12.73 -6.91
N PHE A 113 -8.65 -11.54 -7.48
CA PHE A 113 -9.00 -10.31 -6.78
C PHE A 113 -9.70 -9.32 -7.71
N LEU A 114 -10.41 -8.35 -7.13
CA LEU A 114 -11.11 -7.29 -7.84
C LEU A 114 -10.64 -5.93 -7.31
N PRO A 115 -10.01 -5.06 -8.13
CA PRO A 115 -9.77 -3.67 -7.76
C PRO A 115 -11.08 -2.95 -7.44
N VAL A 116 -11.13 -2.19 -6.36
CA VAL A 116 -12.36 -1.50 -5.94
C VAL A 116 -12.18 0.00 -5.87
N SER A 117 -11.28 0.49 -4.99
CA SER A 117 -11.20 1.93 -4.75
C SER A 117 -9.80 2.39 -4.36
N ALA A 118 -9.48 3.63 -4.71
CA ALA A 118 -8.36 4.37 -4.15
C ALA A 118 -8.73 5.04 -2.82
N GLN A 119 -7.76 5.53 -2.07
CA GLN A 119 -7.96 6.39 -0.92
C GLN A 119 -8.27 7.82 -1.39
N GLY A 120 -9.12 8.56 -0.66
CA GLY A 120 -9.54 9.91 -1.04
C GLY A 120 -10.88 9.93 -1.80
N GLY A 121 -11.11 10.98 -2.60
CA GLY A 121 -12.34 11.14 -3.36
C GLY A 121 -13.56 11.51 -2.52
N ASN A 122 -13.36 12.08 -1.32
CA ASN A 122 -14.39 12.49 -0.39
C ASN A 122 -14.51 14.02 -0.33
N TYR A 123 -15.65 14.52 0.15
CA TYR A 123 -15.79 15.95 0.45
C TYR A 123 -14.82 16.38 1.54
N ALA A 124 -14.22 17.56 1.38
CA ALA A 124 -13.31 18.17 2.33
C ALA A 124 -13.50 19.70 2.36
N ILE A 125 -13.06 20.33 3.46
CA ILE A 125 -12.87 21.78 3.60
C ILE A 125 -11.45 22.02 4.05
N SER A 126 -10.72 22.96 3.42
CA SER A 126 -9.30 23.19 3.73
C SER A 126 -8.88 24.64 3.51
N ARG A 127 -7.86 25.07 4.30
CA ARG A 127 -7.10 26.32 4.15
C ARG A 127 -5.81 26.12 3.37
N VAL A 128 -5.44 24.88 3.09
CA VAL A 128 -4.24 24.58 2.27
C VAL A 128 -4.57 24.82 0.81
N ALA A 129 -3.72 25.56 0.12
CA ALA A 129 -3.86 25.82 -1.31
C ALA A 129 -3.63 24.52 -2.11
N PRO A 130 -4.42 24.26 -3.15
CA PRO A 130 -4.27 23.07 -3.96
C PRO A 130 -2.89 23.03 -4.63
N TYR A 131 -2.33 21.81 -4.76
CA TYR A 131 -1.05 21.54 -5.45
C TYR A 131 0.19 22.25 -4.87
N THR A 132 0.15 22.69 -3.60
CA THR A 132 1.32 23.22 -2.88
C THR A 132 1.93 22.24 -1.90
N ALA A 133 1.25 21.13 -1.62
CA ALA A 133 1.80 19.98 -0.90
C ALA A 133 2.48 19.02 -1.88
N SER A 134 3.43 18.23 -1.42
CA SER A 134 4.00 17.13 -2.21
C SER A 134 2.89 16.22 -2.73
N SER A 135 3.01 15.78 -3.97
CA SER A 135 2.05 14.90 -4.65
C SER A 135 2.68 13.58 -5.07
N THR A 136 3.79 13.19 -4.44
CA THR A 136 4.48 11.94 -4.72
C THR A 136 3.54 10.76 -4.54
N LEU A 137 3.54 9.87 -5.52
CA LEU A 137 2.67 8.70 -5.52
C LEU A 137 3.28 7.51 -4.74
N TRP A 138 4.57 7.57 -4.40
CA TRP A 138 5.33 6.50 -3.74
C TRP A 138 6.24 7.04 -2.65
N GLY A 139 6.72 6.16 -1.78
CA GLY A 139 7.59 6.50 -0.68
C GLY A 139 6.88 7.29 0.43
N ASN A 140 7.62 8.18 1.11
CA ASN A 140 7.09 8.96 2.23
C ASN A 140 6.99 10.47 1.96
N ASP A 141 7.42 10.97 0.79
CA ASP A 141 7.50 12.41 0.54
C ASP A 141 6.14 13.10 0.40
N SER A 142 5.04 12.36 0.16
CA SER A 142 3.68 12.91 0.19
C SER A 142 3.30 13.52 1.55
N ASP A 143 3.98 13.11 2.63
CA ASP A 143 3.71 13.57 3.99
C ASP A 143 4.60 14.75 4.41
N ARG A 144 5.37 15.34 3.48
CA ARG A 144 6.17 16.54 3.76
C ARG A 144 5.33 17.80 3.68
N PHE A 145 5.45 18.67 4.70
CA PHE A 145 4.60 19.86 4.85
C PHE A 145 5.28 21.18 4.53
N HIS A 146 6.60 21.24 4.39
CA HIS A 146 7.36 22.49 4.43
C HIS A 146 7.03 23.50 3.32
N ASN A 147 6.51 23.06 2.18
CA ASN A 147 6.17 23.93 1.03
C ASN A 147 4.69 24.31 0.97
N GLN A 148 3.85 23.83 1.90
CA GLN A 148 2.41 24.11 1.85
C GLN A 148 2.14 25.61 1.99
N VAL A 149 1.23 26.14 1.16
CA VAL A 149 0.68 27.50 1.26
C VAL A 149 -0.66 27.44 2.00
N VAL A 150 -0.74 28.10 3.15
CA VAL A 150 -1.90 28.04 4.04
C VAL A 150 -2.49 29.43 4.27
N THR A 151 -3.81 29.53 4.20
CA THR A 151 -4.58 30.77 4.42
C THR A 151 -5.24 30.79 5.80
N THR A 152 -5.60 31.99 6.30
CA THR A 152 -6.32 32.15 7.57
C THR A 152 -7.80 31.71 7.48
N GLU A 153 -8.40 31.79 6.32
CA GLU A 153 -9.78 31.38 6.05
C GLU A 153 -9.82 30.21 5.06
N PRO A 154 -10.82 29.32 5.12
CA PRO A 154 -10.96 28.26 4.12
C PRO A 154 -11.03 28.84 2.70
N ILE A 155 -10.33 28.19 1.76
CA ILE A 155 -10.38 28.56 0.35
C ILE A 155 -11.68 28.04 -0.25
N THR A 156 -12.43 28.93 -0.92
CA THR A 156 -13.72 28.54 -1.51
C THR A 156 -13.57 27.52 -2.62
N ALA A 157 -14.60 26.72 -2.86
CA ALA A 157 -14.61 25.73 -3.95
C ALA A 157 -14.33 26.40 -5.32
N ALA A 158 -14.96 27.56 -5.58
CA ALA A 158 -14.76 28.31 -6.82
C ALA A 158 -13.32 28.83 -7.00
N ASP A 159 -12.69 29.26 -5.90
CA ASP A 159 -11.29 29.72 -5.93
C ASP A 159 -10.33 28.53 -6.10
N ARG A 160 -10.66 27.37 -5.51
CA ARG A 160 -9.90 26.12 -5.76
C ARG A 160 -9.96 25.71 -7.22
N ASP A 161 -11.12 25.81 -7.87
CA ASP A 161 -11.25 25.53 -9.31
C ASP A 161 -10.41 26.49 -10.16
N THR A 162 -10.37 27.78 -9.77
CA THR A 162 -9.52 28.77 -10.42
C THR A 162 -8.04 28.45 -10.25
N LEU A 163 -7.62 28.12 -9.02
CA LEU A 163 -6.23 27.71 -8.74
C LEU A 163 -5.85 26.43 -9.46
N LYS A 164 -6.77 25.45 -9.57
CA LYS A 164 -6.58 24.23 -10.35
C LYS A 164 -6.32 24.53 -11.84
N ALA A 165 -7.11 25.43 -12.42
CA ALA A 165 -6.92 25.84 -13.82
C ALA A 165 -5.57 26.55 -14.02
N MET A 166 -5.18 27.45 -13.10
CA MET A 166 -3.88 28.11 -13.12
C MET A 166 -2.72 27.11 -13.01
N TRP A 167 -2.82 26.15 -12.09
CA TRP A 167 -1.81 25.10 -11.94
C TRP A 167 -1.63 24.29 -13.21
N ALA A 168 -2.73 23.92 -13.89
CA ALA A 168 -2.66 23.19 -15.14
C ALA A 168 -1.90 23.94 -16.25
N GLU A 169 -1.93 25.29 -16.24
CA GLU A 169 -1.16 26.13 -17.16
C GLU A 169 0.30 26.32 -16.74
N LEU A 170 0.59 26.31 -15.43
CA LEU A 170 1.91 26.61 -14.86
C LEU A 170 2.74 25.37 -14.50
N LYS A 171 2.11 24.19 -14.50
CA LYS A 171 2.80 22.93 -14.22
C LYS A 171 4.06 22.76 -15.07
N GLY A 172 5.17 22.39 -14.44
CA GLY A 172 6.48 22.24 -15.08
C GLY A 172 7.25 23.54 -15.30
N THR A 173 6.72 24.70 -14.89
CA THR A 173 7.44 25.98 -15.00
C THR A 173 8.29 26.32 -13.78
N GLY A 174 8.07 25.66 -12.65
CA GLY A 174 8.69 25.95 -11.35
C GLY A 174 8.22 27.28 -10.73
N THR A 175 7.07 27.83 -11.16
CA THR A 175 6.58 29.14 -10.68
C THR A 175 5.27 29.03 -9.90
N TRP A 176 4.72 27.82 -9.78
CA TRP A 176 3.39 27.61 -9.25
C TRP A 176 3.17 28.19 -7.85
N GLU A 177 4.02 27.87 -6.90
CA GLU A 177 3.84 28.30 -5.49
C GLU A 177 3.81 29.83 -5.38
N ALA A 178 4.75 30.52 -6.04
CA ALA A 178 4.82 31.99 -6.04
C ALA A 178 3.61 32.65 -6.71
N GLU A 179 3.12 32.12 -7.83
CA GLU A 179 1.92 32.64 -8.49
C GLU A 179 0.65 32.31 -7.71
N CYS A 180 0.59 31.17 -7.01
CA CYS A 180 -0.49 30.79 -6.12
C CYS A 180 -0.58 31.75 -4.92
N GLU A 181 0.52 32.00 -4.21
CA GLU A 181 0.57 32.95 -3.10
C GLU A 181 0.16 34.38 -3.52
N LYS A 182 0.65 34.81 -4.66
CA LYS A 182 0.30 36.13 -5.23
C LYS A 182 -1.18 36.20 -5.55
N TRP A 183 -1.74 35.18 -6.23
CA TRP A 183 -3.16 35.15 -6.57
C TRP A 183 -4.04 35.19 -5.31
N LEU A 184 -3.73 34.35 -4.30
CA LEU A 184 -4.46 34.31 -3.03
C LEU A 184 -4.46 35.69 -2.35
N THR A 185 -3.30 36.34 -2.27
CA THR A 185 -3.16 37.67 -1.66
C THR A 185 -3.94 38.73 -2.41
N GLU A 186 -3.87 38.74 -3.75
CA GLU A 186 -4.60 39.69 -4.61
C GLU A 186 -6.13 39.49 -4.54
N ASN A 187 -6.60 38.27 -4.20
CA ASN A 187 -8.01 37.94 -4.05
C ASN A 187 -8.51 37.99 -2.60
N GLY A 188 -7.71 38.56 -1.69
CA GLY A 188 -8.14 38.92 -0.35
C GLY A 188 -7.89 37.87 0.74
N TYR A 189 -7.20 36.79 0.41
CA TYR A 189 -6.75 35.81 1.39
C TYR A 189 -5.53 36.34 2.16
N THR A 190 -5.44 35.98 3.42
CA THR A 190 -4.27 36.24 4.25
C THR A 190 -3.49 34.95 4.44
N LEU A 191 -2.23 34.91 4.06
CA LEU A 191 -1.36 33.78 4.27
C LEU A 191 -0.93 33.68 5.73
N LYS A 192 -0.65 32.46 6.20
CA LYS A 192 -0.05 32.19 7.52
C LYS A 192 1.08 31.17 7.39
N ASP A 193 2.01 31.22 8.35
CA ASP A 193 3.20 30.36 8.43
C ASP A 193 3.04 29.21 9.42
N THR A 194 1.80 28.84 9.74
CA THR A 194 1.47 27.74 10.65
C THR A 194 0.44 26.83 10.01
N TYR A 195 0.51 25.53 10.36
CA TYR A 195 -0.45 24.52 9.93
C TYR A 195 -0.91 23.69 11.11
N ALA A 196 -2.20 23.38 11.17
CA ALA A 196 -2.77 22.52 12.19
C ALA A 196 -3.63 21.41 11.59
N MET A 197 -3.39 20.16 11.98
CA MET A 197 -4.15 18.99 11.53
C MET A 197 -4.53 18.08 12.68
N GLY A 198 -5.53 17.22 12.45
CA GLY A 198 -5.90 16.16 13.38
C GLY A 198 -5.09 14.90 13.13
N TYR A 199 -4.74 14.16 14.20
CA TYR A 199 -4.17 12.83 14.13
C TYR A 199 -4.87 11.89 15.12
N ALA A 200 -4.79 10.59 14.91
CA ALA A 200 -5.60 9.63 15.65
C ALA A 200 -4.78 8.57 16.40
N SER A 201 -3.53 8.42 16.10
CA SER A 201 -2.63 7.46 16.76
C SER A 201 -1.26 8.10 17.01
N ASP A 202 -0.77 8.04 18.25
CA ASP A 202 0.60 8.45 18.55
C ASP A 202 1.60 7.53 17.84
N PRO A 203 2.76 8.08 17.39
CA PRO A 203 3.88 7.26 16.96
C PRO A 203 4.27 6.21 18.00
N LYS A 204 4.54 4.99 17.57
CA LYS A 204 4.98 3.90 18.45
C LYS A 204 6.47 3.99 18.76
N THR A 205 7.23 4.52 17.84
CA THR A 205 8.64 4.82 17.99
C THR A 205 8.99 6.16 17.33
N TRP A 206 10.09 6.76 17.74
CA TRP A 206 10.70 7.93 17.10
C TRP A 206 11.93 7.54 16.27
N ASP A 207 12.13 6.25 16.05
CA ASP A 207 13.21 5.70 15.22
C ASP A 207 12.66 5.30 13.85
N ILE A 208 12.81 6.18 12.86
CA ILE A 208 12.27 6.00 11.50
C ILE A 208 12.87 4.78 10.78
N LEU A 209 14.08 4.36 11.18
CA LEU A 209 14.78 3.23 10.56
C LEU A 209 14.40 1.86 11.19
N ALA A 210 13.59 1.88 12.25
CA ALA A 210 13.19 0.69 13.01
C ALA A 210 11.67 0.49 13.03
N THR A 211 10.96 0.94 12.00
CA THR A 211 9.50 0.86 11.92
C THR A 211 9.03 0.69 10.48
N SER A 212 7.92 -0.03 10.31
CA SER A 212 7.13 -0.10 9.08
C SER A 212 5.76 0.58 9.23
N GLN A 213 5.54 1.28 10.35
CA GLN A 213 4.23 1.84 10.68
C GLN A 213 4.02 3.22 10.04
N ALA A 214 2.95 3.38 9.25
CA ALA A 214 2.63 4.64 8.58
C ALA A 214 2.53 5.84 9.56
N PRO A 215 1.86 5.76 10.75
CA PRO A 215 1.82 6.89 11.68
C PRO A 215 3.19 7.34 12.20
N ASP A 216 4.15 6.42 12.31
CA ASP A 216 5.53 6.76 12.67
C ASP A 216 6.22 7.49 11.50
N ALA A 217 6.08 6.96 10.27
CA ALA A 217 6.67 7.54 9.07
C ALA A 217 6.10 8.94 8.77
N GLU A 218 4.78 9.15 8.83
CA GLU A 218 4.12 10.45 8.64
C GLU A 218 4.68 11.53 9.57
N ALA A 219 4.88 11.19 10.84
CA ALA A 219 5.46 12.10 11.82
C ALA A 219 6.94 12.38 11.54
N LEU A 220 7.71 11.36 11.23
CA LEU A 220 9.17 11.42 11.23
C LEU A 220 9.76 11.89 9.89
N VAL A 221 9.07 11.71 8.75
CA VAL A 221 9.57 12.15 7.42
C VAL A 221 9.89 13.64 7.37
N ASN A 222 9.24 14.45 8.20
CA ASN A 222 9.47 15.88 8.32
C ASN A 222 10.70 16.25 9.19
N THR A 223 11.36 15.28 9.81
CA THR A 223 12.45 15.48 10.77
C THR A 223 13.84 15.20 10.20
N PHE A 224 13.91 14.60 9.02
CA PHE A 224 15.15 14.33 8.31
C PHE A 224 15.03 14.67 6.83
N ASP A 225 16.16 14.84 6.15
CA ASP A 225 16.25 14.81 4.69
C ASP A 225 16.90 13.48 4.25
N GLY A 226 16.46 12.98 3.10
CA GLY A 226 17.16 11.95 2.34
C GLY A 226 18.24 12.51 1.42
N LEU A 227 18.73 11.67 0.50
CA LEU A 227 19.63 12.12 -0.57
C LEU A 227 18.92 13.03 -1.56
N VAL A 228 17.67 12.70 -1.88
CA VAL A 228 16.77 13.41 -2.79
C VAL A 228 15.40 13.57 -2.11
N GLU A 229 14.56 14.45 -2.64
CA GLU A 229 13.15 14.62 -2.27
C GLU A 229 12.31 14.90 -3.51
N TYR A 230 10.99 14.73 -3.42
CA TYR A 230 10.06 15.10 -4.47
C TYR A 230 9.33 16.40 -4.14
N ASP A 231 9.18 17.27 -5.15
CA ASP A 231 8.43 18.52 -5.02
C ASP A 231 6.91 18.33 -5.22
N SER A 232 6.17 19.44 -5.18
CA SER A 232 4.72 19.47 -5.37
C SER A 232 4.25 19.04 -6.78
N GLU A 233 5.16 18.95 -7.75
CA GLU A 233 4.88 18.48 -9.11
C GLU A 233 5.32 17.03 -9.35
N ASN A 234 5.71 16.30 -8.29
CA ASN A 234 6.28 14.94 -8.35
C ASN A 234 7.57 14.87 -9.17
N VAL A 235 8.40 15.91 -9.09
CA VAL A 235 9.71 15.97 -9.73
C VAL A 235 10.80 15.82 -8.68
N MET A 236 11.73 14.89 -8.92
CA MET A 236 12.86 14.64 -8.01
C MET A 236 13.79 15.84 -7.96
N GLN A 237 14.09 16.30 -6.75
CA GLN A 237 14.94 17.42 -6.42
C GLN A 237 16.15 16.98 -5.58
N PRO A 238 17.31 17.66 -5.71
CA PRO A 238 18.45 17.49 -4.82
C PRO A 238 18.10 17.88 -3.36
N ALA A 239 18.31 16.95 -2.40
CA ALA A 239 18.17 17.23 -0.97
C ALA A 239 19.56 17.27 -0.29
N LEU A 240 19.94 16.30 0.56
CA LEU A 240 21.30 16.25 1.13
C LEU A 240 22.37 15.95 0.07
N ALA A 241 22.05 15.28 -1.03
CA ALA A 241 22.92 15.22 -2.20
C ALA A 241 22.72 16.45 -3.10
N GLU A 242 23.81 17.11 -3.50
CA GLU A 242 23.78 18.20 -4.50
C GLU A 242 23.78 17.65 -5.93
N SER A 243 24.35 16.46 -6.13
CA SER A 243 24.44 15.77 -7.42
C SER A 243 24.73 14.29 -7.22
N TRP A 244 24.51 13.52 -8.27
CA TRP A 244 24.82 12.09 -8.30
C TRP A 244 25.25 11.62 -9.69
N GLU A 245 25.89 10.47 -9.71
CA GLU A 245 26.36 9.81 -10.93
C GLU A 245 25.92 8.35 -10.89
N GLU A 246 25.46 7.85 -12.03
CA GLU A 246 25.14 6.45 -12.25
C GLU A 246 26.20 5.83 -13.17
N SER A 247 26.66 4.61 -12.87
CA SER A 247 27.58 3.88 -13.74
C SER A 247 26.87 3.36 -15.00
N GLU A 248 27.64 3.15 -16.08
CA GLU A 248 27.11 2.68 -17.38
C GLU A 248 26.35 1.34 -17.30
N ASP A 249 26.65 0.50 -16.29
CA ASP A 249 26.02 -0.78 -16.07
C ASP A 249 24.79 -0.70 -15.12
N GLY A 250 24.45 0.50 -14.61
CA GLY A 250 23.34 0.71 -13.71
C GLY A 250 23.49 0.07 -12.31
N LEU A 251 24.73 -0.32 -11.96
CA LEU A 251 24.99 -1.03 -10.69
C LEU A 251 25.60 -0.16 -9.59
N THR A 252 26.08 1.04 -9.92
CA THR A 252 26.74 1.91 -8.94
C THR A 252 26.19 3.31 -9.04
N TYR A 253 25.73 3.84 -7.91
CA TYR A 253 25.25 5.22 -7.75
C TYR A 253 26.14 5.94 -6.75
N THR A 254 26.70 7.07 -7.15
CA THR A 254 27.60 7.89 -6.31
C THR A 254 26.98 9.24 -6.07
N PHE A 255 26.74 9.60 -4.82
CA PHE A 255 26.08 10.84 -4.39
C PHE A 255 27.09 11.77 -3.74
N HIS A 256 27.07 13.04 -4.14
CA HIS A 256 27.89 14.10 -3.59
C HIS A 256 27.06 14.97 -2.64
N LEU A 257 27.40 14.92 -1.35
CA LEU A 257 26.62 15.58 -0.30
C LEU A 257 26.94 17.06 -0.18
N ARG A 258 25.93 17.84 0.23
CA ARG A 258 26.08 19.23 0.66
C ARG A 258 27.02 19.33 1.84
N GLN A 259 27.92 20.28 1.80
CA GLN A 259 28.73 20.61 2.96
C GLN A 259 28.01 21.59 3.86
N GLY A 260 28.17 21.41 5.16
CA GLY A 260 27.61 22.30 6.18
C GLY A 260 26.18 21.99 6.62
N ALA A 261 25.51 20.97 6.04
CA ALA A 261 24.23 20.46 6.58
C ALA A 261 24.42 19.95 8.01
N LYS A 262 23.47 20.23 8.90
CA LYS A 262 23.64 20.03 10.35
C LYS A 262 22.69 19.01 10.93
N TRP A 263 23.21 18.18 11.83
CA TRP A 263 22.42 17.49 12.82
C TRP A 263 22.16 18.41 14.02
N VAL A 264 20.91 18.45 14.48
CA VAL A 264 20.50 19.21 15.65
C VAL A 264 19.72 18.33 16.64
N ASP A 265 19.64 18.75 17.89
CA ASP A 265 18.75 18.14 18.89
C ASP A 265 17.31 18.71 18.81
N SER A 266 16.40 18.22 19.65
CA SER A 266 14.99 18.66 19.73
C SER A 266 14.82 20.15 20.03
N GLN A 267 15.88 20.85 20.49
CA GLN A 267 15.89 22.29 20.72
C GLN A 267 16.57 23.08 19.59
N GLY A 268 16.90 22.42 18.48
CA GLY A 268 17.57 23.05 17.32
C GLY A 268 19.03 23.42 17.56
N ARG A 269 19.70 22.82 18.56
CA ARG A 269 21.11 23.04 18.85
C ARG A 269 21.98 22.10 18.05
N GLU A 270 23.03 22.62 17.41
CA GLU A 270 23.97 21.82 16.60
C GLU A 270 24.59 20.68 17.42
N ILE A 271 24.55 19.46 16.88
CA ILE A 271 25.21 18.26 17.37
C ILE A 271 26.45 17.95 16.54
N ALA A 272 26.29 17.86 15.23
CA ALA A 272 27.31 17.46 14.27
C ALA A 272 27.00 18.05 12.88
N GLU A 273 27.90 17.84 11.94
CA GLU A 273 27.68 18.05 10.52
C GLU A 273 27.27 16.70 9.88
N VAL A 274 26.33 16.71 8.95
CA VAL A 274 25.92 15.51 8.20
C VAL A 274 27.09 15.04 7.33
N LYS A 275 27.38 13.76 7.37
CA LYS A 275 28.48 13.11 6.62
C LYS A 275 28.00 11.89 5.86
N ALA A 276 28.80 11.44 4.91
CA ALA A 276 28.54 10.22 4.15
C ALA A 276 28.42 8.98 5.04
N ASP A 277 29.18 8.91 6.14
CA ASP A 277 29.10 7.80 7.09
C ASP A 277 27.75 7.72 7.82
N ASP A 278 26.98 8.79 7.89
CA ASP A 278 25.63 8.77 8.50
C ASP A 278 24.64 7.95 7.64
N PHE A 279 24.82 7.91 6.32
CA PHE A 279 24.03 7.04 5.44
C PHE A 279 24.44 5.56 5.57
N VAL A 280 25.74 5.28 5.76
CA VAL A 280 26.22 3.94 6.07
C VAL A 280 25.69 3.46 7.42
N ALA A 281 25.71 4.33 8.43
CA ALA A 281 25.15 4.04 9.74
C ALA A 281 23.62 3.83 9.68
N GLY A 282 22.92 4.63 8.88
CA GLY A 282 21.46 4.49 8.68
C GLY A 282 21.10 3.14 8.10
N MET A 283 21.72 2.74 7.00
CA MET A 283 21.48 1.44 6.37
C MET A 283 21.84 0.29 7.31
N GLN A 284 22.96 0.37 8.04
CA GLN A 284 23.34 -0.67 8.98
C GLN A 284 22.32 -0.79 10.13
N HIS A 285 21.89 0.34 10.70
CA HIS A 285 20.91 0.33 11.76
C HIS A 285 19.56 -0.21 11.31
N MET A 286 19.11 0.14 10.11
CA MET A 286 17.86 -0.37 9.53
C MET A 286 17.90 -1.90 9.40
N LEU A 287 19.00 -2.47 8.90
CA LEU A 287 19.18 -3.91 8.78
C LEU A 287 19.37 -4.62 10.13
N ASP A 288 19.99 -3.97 11.13
CA ASP A 288 20.14 -4.52 12.49
C ASP A 288 18.80 -4.49 13.26
N ALA A 289 17.99 -3.45 13.07
CA ALA A 289 16.74 -3.23 13.81
C ALA A 289 15.60 -4.12 13.35
N MET A 290 15.60 -4.57 12.10
CA MET A 290 14.56 -5.43 11.52
C MET A 290 13.15 -4.87 11.77
N GLY A 291 12.94 -3.61 11.34
CA GLY A 291 11.70 -2.85 11.57
C GLY A 291 10.56 -3.20 10.61
N GLY A 292 10.81 -4.07 9.60
CA GLY A 292 9.83 -4.60 8.70
C GLY A 292 9.83 -4.00 7.29
N LEU A 293 10.80 -3.17 6.95
CA LEU A 293 11.00 -2.62 5.60
C LEU A 293 12.26 -3.13 4.90
N GLU A 294 12.90 -4.19 5.46
CA GLU A 294 14.14 -4.76 4.94
C GLU A 294 13.98 -5.31 3.52
N TYR A 295 12.78 -5.78 3.17
CA TYR A 295 12.46 -6.30 1.84
C TYR A 295 12.77 -5.29 0.72
N LEU A 296 12.68 -3.99 0.99
CA LEU A 296 13.00 -2.94 0.02
C LEU A 296 14.46 -2.94 -0.43
N VAL A 297 15.37 -3.46 0.37
CA VAL A 297 16.80 -3.49 0.06
C VAL A 297 17.34 -4.90 -0.16
N GLN A 298 16.58 -5.94 0.23
CA GLN A 298 16.94 -7.33 -0.04
C GLN A 298 16.94 -7.60 -1.55
N GLY A 299 18.01 -8.21 -2.06
CA GLY A 299 18.20 -8.45 -3.48
C GLY A 299 18.44 -7.17 -4.33
N VAL A 300 18.34 -5.99 -3.73
CA VAL A 300 18.63 -4.70 -4.38
C VAL A 300 20.04 -4.22 -4.05
N ILE A 301 20.37 -4.09 -2.77
CA ILE A 301 21.70 -3.68 -2.32
C ILE A 301 22.60 -4.93 -2.16
N VAL A 302 23.82 -4.87 -2.70
CA VAL A 302 24.80 -5.96 -2.57
C VAL A 302 24.92 -6.40 -1.13
N ASN A 303 24.80 -7.70 -0.88
CA ASN A 303 24.95 -8.36 0.42
C ASN A 303 23.97 -7.90 1.52
N ALA A 304 22.88 -7.20 1.20
CA ALA A 304 21.88 -6.86 2.21
C ALA A 304 21.14 -8.12 2.71
N SER A 305 20.73 -9.00 1.80
CA SER A 305 20.10 -10.28 2.16
C SER A 305 21.04 -11.18 2.97
N GLU A 306 22.29 -11.26 2.57
CA GLU A 306 23.33 -12.07 3.23
C GLU A 306 23.68 -11.51 4.61
N TYR A 307 23.60 -10.19 4.80
CA TYR A 307 23.79 -9.58 6.11
C TYR A 307 22.61 -9.90 7.05
N ILE A 308 21.39 -9.81 6.57
CA ILE A 308 20.19 -10.17 7.32
C ILE A 308 20.20 -11.65 7.71
N SER A 309 20.59 -12.56 6.80
CA SER A 309 20.68 -14.00 7.09
C SER A 309 21.85 -14.36 8.02
N GLY A 310 22.83 -13.48 8.18
CA GLY A 310 24.07 -13.71 8.94
C GLY A 310 25.16 -14.44 8.16
N ASP A 311 25.01 -14.65 6.86
CA ASP A 311 26.06 -15.20 5.99
C ASP A 311 27.18 -14.19 5.77
N VAL A 312 26.86 -12.88 5.77
CA VAL A 312 27.80 -11.77 5.85
C VAL A 312 27.67 -11.10 7.21
N THR A 313 28.78 -10.97 7.94
CA THR A 313 28.81 -10.36 9.28
C THR A 313 29.59 -9.04 9.34
N ASP A 314 30.42 -8.77 8.34
CA ASP A 314 31.12 -7.50 8.21
C ASP A 314 30.31 -6.55 7.33
N PHE A 315 29.70 -5.54 7.93
CA PHE A 315 28.88 -4.56 7.19
C PHE A 315 29.66 -3.82 6.09
N ALA A 316 30.99 -3.77 6.16
CA ALA A 316 31.82 -3.21 5.09
C ALA A 316 31.70 -3.97 3.74
N GLU A 317 31.13 -5.18 3.76
CA GLU A 317 30.85 -5.96 2.54
C GLU A 317 29.47 -5.61 1.94
N VAL A 318 28.60 -4.92 2.67
CA VAL A 318 27.30 -4.44 2.17
C VAL A 318 27.51 -3.27 1.18
N GLY A 319 26.66 -3.18 0.19
CA GLY A 319 26.77 -2.26 -0.94
C GLY A 319 26.50 -0.79 -0.64
N VAL A 320 26.75 -0.30 0.57
CA VAL A 320 26.70 1.14 0.91
C VAL A 320 28.03 1.57 1.53
N LYS A 321 28.65 2.65 1.02
CA LYS A 321 29.98 3.08 1.45
C LYS A 321 30.13 4.60 1.49
N ALA A 322 30.81 5.11 2.50
CA ALA A 322 31.36 6.46 2.51
C ALA A 322 32.76 6.42 1.85
N LEU A 323 32.90 7.01 0.68
CA LEU A 323 34.19 7.09 -0.01
C LEU A 323 35.07 8.18 0.59
N ASP A 324 34.46 9.24 1.09
CA ASP A 324 35.04 10.32 1.89
C ASP A 324 33.92 10.94 2.76
N ASP A 325 34.19 12.06 3.40
CA ASP A 325 33.23 12.74 4.31
C ASP A 325 31.92 13.16 3.62
N TYR A 326 31.92 13.36 2.28
CA TYR A 326 30.81 13.93 1.51
C TYR A 326 30.44 13.11 0.26
N THR A 327 30.96 11.89 0.15
CA THR A 327 30.65 11.03 -1.00
C THR A 327 30.11 9.69 -0.53
N VAL A 328 28.81 9.45 -0.78
CA VAL A 328 28.13 8.15 -0.52
C VAL A 328 28.06 7.38 -1.81
N GLN A 329 28.32 6.08 -1.76
CA GLN A 329 28.17 5.20 -2.89
C GLN A 329 27.30 4.00 -2.53
N TYR A 330 26.29 3.73 -3.37
CA TYR A 330 25.50 2.50 -3.34
C TYR A 330 25.94 1.58 -4.48
N THR A 331 26.04 0.29 -4.20
CA THR A 331 26.29 -0.77 -5.17
C THR A 331 25.13 -1.75 -5.14
N LEU A 332 24.47 -1.91 -6.29
CA LEU A 332 23.30 -2.76 -6.44
C LEU A 332 23.69 -4.19 -6.80
N ALA A 333 22.94 -5.16 -6.32
CA ALA A 333 23.12 -6.58 -6.63
C ALA A 333 22.74 -6.91 -8.08
N GLN A 334 21.81 -6.11 -8.65
CA GLN A 334 21.36 -6.20 -10.03
C GLN A 334 20.92 -4.82 -10.52
N PRO A 335 20.85 -4.59 -11.84
CA PRO A 335 20.29 -3.34 -12.36
C PRO A 335 18.85 -3.16 -11.87
N THR A 336 18.59 -2.03 -11.20
CA THR A 336 17.31 -1.70 -10.60
C THR A 336 16.89 -0.31 -11.13
N PRO A 337 16.15 -0.25 -12.24
CA PRO A 337 15.90 1.01 -12.95
C PRO A 337 15.08 2.03 -12.14
N TYR A 338 14.37 1.56 -11.12
CA TYR A 338 13.58 2.39 -10.20
C TYR A 338 14.35 2.79 -8.92
N PHE A 339 15.62 2.44 -8.79
CA PHE A 339 16.41 2.68 -7.56
C PHE A 339 16.34 4.14 -7.09
N MET A 340 16.44 5.09 -8.00
CA MET A 340 16.37 6.51 -7.64
C MET A 340 15.03 6.88 -6.97
N THR A 341 13.93 6.26 -7.38
CA THR A 341 12.60 6.52 -6.78
C THR A 341 12.45 5.92 -5.39
N MET A 342 13.21 4.86 -5.07
CA MET A 342 13.24 4.26 -3.74
C MET A 342 13.86 5.19 -2.69
N LEU A 343 14.73 6.11 -3.11
CA LEU A 343 15.46 7.01 -2.20
C LEU A 343 14.55 8.02 -1.47
N SER A 344 13.30 8.16 -1.87
CA SER A 344 12.27 8.92 -1.14
C SER A 344 11.66 8.12 0.03
N TYR A 345 12.01 6.85 0.16
CA TYR A 345 11.56 6.02 1.28
C TYR A 345 12.51 6.13 2.47
N SER A 346 11.94 6.09 3.67
CA SER A 346 12.65 6.28 4.96
C SER A 346 13.78 5.29 5.23
N VAL A 347 13.79 4.11 4.59
CA VAL A 347 14.87 3.11 4.72
C VAL A 347 16.24 3.63 4.25
N PHE A 348 16.26 4.69 3.46
CA PHE A 348 17.48 5.37 2.99
C PHE A 348 17.83 6.61 3.81
N ALA A 349 17.13 6.84 4.94
CA ALA A 349 17.41 7.97 5.81
C ALA A 349 18.82 7.87 6.46
N PRO A 350 19.52 9.00 6.63
CA PRO A 350 20.78 9.01 7.38
C PRO A 350 20.54 8.88 8.89
N LEU A 351 21.54 8.38 9.62
CA LEU A 351 21.57 8.25 11.07
C LEU A 351 22.81 8.98 11.63
N CYS A 352 22.61 9.95 12.50
CA CYS A 352 23.74 10.60 13.20
C CYS A 352 24.46 9.58 14.09
N ARG A 353 25.52 8.93 13.57
CA ARG A 353 26.25 7.85 14.27
C ARG A 353 26.65 8.23 15.68
N THR A 354 27.25 9.40 15.87
CA THR A 354 27.74 9.83 17.19
C THR A 354 26.63 10.07 18.20
N TYR A 355 25.48 10.55 17.73
CA TYR A 355 24.31 10.73 18.59
C TYR A 355 23.67 9.39 18.95
N TYR A 356 23.48 8.51 17.96
CA TYR A 356 22.98 7.16 18.15
C TYR A 356 23.80 6.39 19.20
N GLU A 357 25.14 6.37 19.06
CA GLU A 357 26.02 5.74 20.02
C GLU A 357 25.93 6.37 21.42
N SER A 358 25.73 7.70 21.50
CA SER A 358 25.53 8.41 22.78
C SER A 358 24.23 8.03 23.49
N LYS A 359 23.27 7.47 22.76
CA LYS A 359 21.98 6.97 23.25
C LYS A 359 21.98 5.45 23.51
N GLY A 360 23.15 4.85 23.58
CA GLY A 360 23.34 3.40 23.83
C GLY A 360 23.24 2.54 22.58
N GLY A 361 23.13 3.15 21.38
CA GLY A 361 23.08 2.44 20.11
C GLY A 361 24.39 1.72 19.81
N LYS A 362 24.27 0.53 19.23
CA LYS A 362 25.36 -0.33 18.77
C LYS A 362 24.96 -0.95 17.44
N PHE A 363 25.92 -1.52 16.73
CA PHE A 363 25.71 -2.09 15.41
C PHE A 363 26.10 -3.57 15.36
N GLY A 364 25.50 -4.30 14.41
CA GLY A 364 25.80 -5.70 14.13
C GLY A 364 25.54 -6.61 15.32
N ALA A 365 26.44 -7.54 15.60
CA ALA A 365 26.26 -8.51 16.67
C ALA A 365 26.10 -7.92 18.09
N ASP A 366 26.46 -6.64 18.28
CA ASP A 366 26.33 -5.94 19.57
C ASP A 366 25.01 -5.13 19.65
N PHE A 367 24.19 -5.10 18.59
CA PHE A 367 22.90 -4.43 18.58
C PHE A 367 21.94 -5.07 19.60
N ASP A 368 21.38 -4.24 20.49
CA ASP A 368 20.37 -4.66 21.47
C ASP A 368 19.51 -3.45 21.87
N ASN A 369 18.36 -3.30 21.23
CA ASN A 369 17.39 -2.23 21.53
C ASN A 369 16.64 -2.44 22.85
N THR A 370 16.83 -3.59 23.52
CA THR A 370 16.27 -3.89 24.85
C THR A 370 17.23 -3.57 25.98
N ALA A 371 18.48 -3.24 25.67
CA ALA A 371 19.49 -2.88 26.66
C ALA A 371 19.04 -1.68 27.52
N ALA A 372 19.42 -1.69 28.80
CA ALA A 372 18.95 -0.67 29.74
C ALA A 372 19.49 0.74 29.44
N ASP A 373 20.60 0.84 28.73
CA ASP A 373 21.25 2.08 28.28
C ASP A 373 20.82 2.51 26.86
N TYR A 374 20.06 1.67 26.13
CA TYR A 374 19.51 2.02 24.83
C TYR A 374 18.29 2.93 25.00
N THR A 375 18.40 4.17 24.53
CA THR A 375 17.31 5.15 24.60
C THR A 375 16.95 5.76 23.24
N TYR A 376 17.72 5.48 22.17
CA TYR A 376 17.46 6.03 20.85
C TYR A 376 16.04 5.70 20.38
N GLY A 377 15.34 6.70 19.85
CA GLY A 377 13.98 6.55 19.32
C GLY A 377 12.87 6.33 20.36
N LYS A 378 13.17 6.20 21.66
CA LYS A 378 12.14 6.02 22.70
C LYS A 378 11.30 7.27 22.95
N THR A 379 11.89 8.44 22.76
CA THR A 379 11.21 9.72 22.79
C THR A 379 11.74 10.62 21.68
N SER A 380 11.00 11.67 21.33
CA SER A 380 11.45 12.68 20.36
C SER A 380 12.71 13.43 20.81
N ASP A 381 13.03 13.46 22.11
CA ASP A 381 14.28 14.05 22.64
C ASP A 381 15.50 13.12 22.48
N ASP A 382 15.28 11.87 22.09
CA ASP A 382 16.32 10.85 21.97
C ASP A 382 16.73 10.55 20.53
N ILE A 383 16.29 11.37 19.55
CA ILE A 383 16.73 11.35 18.15
C ILE A 383 17.47 12.63 17.76
N ALA A 384 18.25 12.57 16.70
CA ALA A 384 18.84 13.73 16.05
C ALA A 384 18.05 14.10 14.78
N TYR A 385 18.05 15.36 14.42
CA TYR A 385 17.27 15.96 13.36
C TYR A 385 18.17 16.59 12.30
N CYS A 386 17.95 16.34 11.01
CA CYS A 386 18.64 17.04 9.92
C CYS A 386 17.68 17.62 8.87
N GLY A 387 16.38 17.40 9.02
CA GLY A 387 15.35 17.89 8.13
C GLY A 387 14.81 19.27 8.50
N PRO A 388 13.71 19.69 7.81
CA PRO A 388 13.13 21.01 7.95
C PRO A 388 12.56 21.31 9.35
N TYR A 389 12.21 20.27 10.14
CA TYR A 389 11.58 20.45 11.45
C TYR A 389 12.25 19.62 12.54
N VAL A 390 12.08 20.11 13.79
CA VAL A 390 12.34 19.39 15.02
C VAL A 390 11.03 19.18 15.77
N VAL A 391 10.86 18.07 16.47
CA VAL A 391 9.72 17.85 17.37
C VAL A 391 9.99 18.61 18.66
N SER A 392 9.34 19.75 18.81
CA SER A 392 9.50 20.64 19.97
C SER A 392 8.56 20.30 21.13
N ASN A 393 7.52 19.53 20.88
CA ASN A 393 6.63 18.95 21.89
C ASN A 393 6.02 17.65 21.35
N ALA A 394 5.96 16.63 22.21
CA ALA A 394 5.22 15.40 21.98
C ALA A 394 4.52 15.00 23.29
N THR A 395 3.22 15.28 23.36
CA THR A 395 2.38 14.91 24.50
C THR A 395 1.37 13.86 24.03
N ALA A 396 1.54 12.64 24.54
CA ALA A 396 0.76 11.48 24.12
C ALA A 396 -0.75 11.72 24.21
N ASN A 397 -1.49 11.28 23.19
CA ASN A 397 -2.94 11.45 23.02
C ASN A 397 -3.40 12.91 23.22
N ASN A 398 -2.57 13.86 22.81
CA ASN A 398 -2.87 15.29 22.98
C ASN A 398 -2.34 16.12 21.81
N THR A 399 -1.01 16.39 21.78
CA THR A 399 -0.45 17.34 20.83
C THR A 399 0.99 16.97 20.47
N ILE A 400 1.29 16.98 19.17
CA ILE A 400 2.66 16.95 18.64
C ILE A 400 2.91 18.28 17.94
N VAL A 401 4.03 18.93 18.24
CA VAL A 401 4.42 20.21 17.61
C VAL A 401 5.77 20.06 16.92
N PHE A 402 5.76 20.34 15.64
CA PHE A 402 6.97 20.45 14.82
C PHE A 402 7.30 21.94 14.68
N SER A 403 8.51 22.32 15.00
CA SER A 403 9.02 23.68 14.84
C SER A 403 10.11 23.71 13.78
N ALA A 404 10.14 24.75 12.94
CA ALA A 404 11.15 24.88 11.91
C ALA A 404 12.57 24.77 12.51
N ASN A 405 13.42 23.95 11.89
CA ASN A 405 14.80 23.76 12.29
C ASN A 405 15.61 25.01 11.92
N PRO A 406 16.16 25.76 12.90
CA PRO A 406 16.85 27.01 12.61
C PRO A 406 18.19 26.83 11.89
N LEU A 407 18.74 25.61 11.87
CA LEU A 407 20.00 25.28 11.22
C LEU A 407 19.81 24.38 9.99
N TYR A 408 18.56 24.24 9.54
CA TYR A 408 18.27 23.51 8.31
C TYR A 408 18.96 24.19 7.11
N TRP A 409 19.57 23.39 6.23
CA TRP A 409 20.35 23.93 5.11
C TRP A 409 19.52 24.77 4.14
N ASN A 410 18.20 24.48 4.03
CA ASN A 410 17.25 25.17 3.14
C ASN A 410 16.22 26.00 3.92
N ALA A 411 16.59 26.54 5.10
CA ALA A 411 15.68 27.25 6.01
C ALA A 411 14.99 28.47 5.38
N GLU A 412 15.59 29.06 4.32
CA GLU A 412 15.03 30.22 3.62
C GLU A 412 13.76 29.88 2.84
N ASN A 413 13.59 28.61 2.44
CA ASN A 413 12.50 28.15 1.60
C ASN A 413 11.44 27.33 2.38
N ILE A 414 11.43 27.39 3.71
CA ILE A 414 10.38 26.76 4.53
C ILE A 414 9.23 27.75 4.72
N ASN A 415 8.07 27.45 4.16
CA ASN A 415 6.86 28.26 4.28
C ASN A 415 6.26 28.19 5.70
N LEU A 416 6.15 26.98 6.26
CA LEU A 416 5.56 26.76 7.56
C LEU A 416 6.62 26.78 8.68
N LYS A 417 6.46 27.69 9.65
CA LYS A 417 7.37 27.79 10.81
C LYS A 417 6.96 26.90 11.97
N SER A 418 5.70 26.45 11.99
CA SER A 418 5.20 25.51 13.00
C SER A 418 4.06 24.68 12.43
N ILE A 419 4.09 23.38 12.75
CA ILE A 419 3.02 22.44 12.44
C ILE A 419 2.54 21.85 13.75
N THR A 420 1.24 21.82 13.95
CA THR A 420 0.61 21.30 15.18
C THR A 420 -0.33 20.16 14.83
N TRP A 421 -0.07 18.99 15.38
CA TRP A 421 -0.97 17.85 15.32
C TRP A 421 -1.80 17.79 16.59
N LEU A 422 -3.11 17.73 16.46
CA LEU A 422 -4.06 17.67 17.58
C LEU A 422 -4.74 16.29 17.60
N TYR A 423 -4.61 15.60 18.72
CA TYR A 423 -5.22 14.28 18.88
C TYR A 423 -6.74 14.33 18.77
N ASN A 424 -7.28 13.41 18.02
CA ASN A 424 -8.71 13.19 17.83
C ASN A 424 -9.01 11.72 18.01
N ASP A 425 -9.65 11.34 19.10
CA ASP A 425 -10.11 9.98 19.40
C ASP A 425 -11.22 9.50 18.45
N GLN A 426 -11.66 10.40 17.55
CA GLN A 426 -12.73 10.17 16.60
C GLN A 426 -14.08 9.78 17.23
N GLU A 427 -14.26 10.03 18.54
CA GLU A 427 -15.52 9.78 19.19
C GLU A 427 -16.62 10.78 18.81
N ASP A 428 -16.35 12.01 18.47
CA ASP A 428 -17.28 12.98 17.93
C ASP A 428 -17.14 13.12 16.40
N ALA A 429 -18.10 12.65 15.61
CA ALA A 429 -18.10 12.69 14.16
C ALA A 429 -18.07 14.13 13.57
N LEU A 430 -18.39 15.13 14.37
CA LEU A 430 -18.36 16.53 13.96
C LEU A 430 -17.14 17.28 14.45
N LYS A 431 -16.28 16.65 15.29
CA LYS A 431 -15.14 17.34 15.88
C LYS A 431 -14.22 17.98 14.84
N ALA A 432 -13.76 17.19 13.85
CA ALA A 432 -12.86 17.71 12.83
C ALA A 432 -13.49 18.84 12.00
N TYR A 433 -14.78 18.72 11.66
CA TYR A 433 -15.53 19.79 10.98
C TYR A 433 -15.61 21.06 11.84
N ASN A 434 -16.02 20.94 13.11
CA ASN A 434 -16.16 22.07 14.03
C ASN A 434 -14.82 22.75 14.31
N ASP A 435 -13.77 21.97 14.50
CA ASP A 435 -12.40 22.46 14.71
C ASP A 435 -11.87 23.19 13.46
N THR A 436 -12.19 22.69 12.25
CA THR A 436 -11.86 23.37 11.00
C THR A 436 -12.63 24.67 10.83
N MET A 437 -13.94 24.68 11.07
CA MET A 437 -14.73 25.89 10.94
C MET A 437 -14.38 26.97 11.96
N SER A 438 -13.92 26.58 13.15
CA SER A 438 -13.45 27.51 14.18
C SER A 438 -11.98 27.93 14.01
N GLY A 439 -11.25 27.38 13.07
CA GLY A 439 -9.83 27.69 12.81
C GLY A 439 -8.84 27.01 13.77
N VAL A 440 -9.28 26.00 14.50
CA VAL A 440 -8.40 25.13 15.32
C VAL A 440 -7.61 24.17 14.42
N LEU A 441 -8.28 23.63 13.37
CA LEU A 441 -7.64 22.86 12.30
C LEU A 441 -7.67 23.62 10.98
N ASP A 442 -6.75 23.31 10.09
CA ASP A 442 -6.64 23.95 8.77
C ASP A 442 -7.34 23.16 7.65
N GLY A 443 -7.84 22.00 7.97
CA GLY A 443 -8.65 21.22 7.06
C GLY A 443 -9.22 19.97 7.71
N ALA A 444 -10.26 19.44 7.09
CA ALA A 444 -10.86 18.17 7.45
C ALA A 444 -11.58 17.54 6.26
N GLY A 445 -11.46 16.22 6.13
CA GLY A 445 -12.39 15.41 5.37
C GLY A 445 -13.76 15.39 6.06
N LEU A 446 -14.83 15.43 5.27
CA LEU A 446 -16.20 15.49 5.80
C LEU A 446 -16.79 14.08 5.88
N THR A 447 -17.14 13.64 7.09
CA THR A 447 -18.02 12.48 7.29
C THR A 447 -19.42 12.77 6.77
N ALA A 448 -20.24 11.76 6.56
CA ALA A 448 -21.64 11.94 6.16
C ALA A 448 -22.40 12.92 7.11
N SER A 449 -22.15 12.81 8.43
CA SER A 449 -22.73 13.73 9.42
C SER A 449 -22.19 15.16 9.28
N ALA A 450 -20.90 15.32 8.93
CA ALA A 450 -20.28 16.63 8.71
C ALA A 450 -20.78 17.29 7.41
N VAL A 451 -21.06 16.52 6.36
CA VAL A 451 -21.71 17.01 5.13
C VAL A 451 -23.09 17.59 5.45
N GLU A 452 -23.90 16.87 6.23
CA GLU A 452 -25.24 17.39 6.64
C GLU A 452 -25.13 18.62 7.54
N ALA A 453 -24.12 18.66 8.44
CA ALA A 453 -23.87 19.84 9.26
C ALA A 453 -23.45 21.05 8.39
N ALA A 454 -22.53 20.87 7.44
CA ALA A 454 -22.08 21.93 6.54
C ALA A 454 -23.23 22.47 5.65
N LYS A 455 -24.14 21.58 5.18
CA LYS A 455 -25.37 21.98 4.47
C LYS A 455 -26.30 22.77 5.38
N ALA A 456 -26.49 22.34 6.63
CA ALA A 456 -27.33 23.05 7.60
C ALA A 456 -26.78 24.43 7.98
N ASP A 457 -25.46 24.55 8.09
CA ASP A 457 -24.74 25.79 8.35
C ASP A 457 -24.70 26.72 7.12
N GLY A 458 -25.09 26.22 5.94
CA GLY A 458 -25.10 26.95 4.68
C GLY A 458 -23.74 27.23 4.06
N VAL A 459 -22.71 26.50 4.47
CA VAL A 459 -21.32 26.66 3.99
C VAL A 459 -20.90 25.60 2.99
N PHE A 460 -21.68 24.54 2.83
CA PHE A 460 -21.31 23.39 1.99
C PHE A 460 -21.03 23.80 0.54
N GLU A 461 -21.97 24.52 -0.12
CA GLU A 461 -21.81 24.91 -1.52
C GLU A 461 -20.67 25.91 -1.76
N GLU A 462 -20.26 26.64 -0.73
CA GLU A 462 -19.19 27.63 -0.84
C GLU A 462 -17.81 27.03 -0.58
N LEU A 463 -17.71 26.10 0.37
CA LEU A 463 -16.40 25.67 0.90
C LEU A 463 -16.05 24.21 0.59
N ALA A 464 -17.05 23.33 0.40
CA ALA A 464 -16.78 21.92 0.19
C ALA A 464 -16.27 21.64 -1.22
N TYR A 465 -15.19 20.86 -1.30
CA TYR A 465 -14.65 20.35 -2.55
C TYR A 465 -14.40 18.85 -2.42
N VAL A 466 -14.25 18.16 -3.55
CA VAL A 466 -13.87 16.73 -3.56
C VAL A 466 -12.34 16.63 -3.55
N SER A 467 -11.81 15.92 -2.55
CA SER A 467 -10.37 15.66 -2.46
C SER A 467 -9.88 14.78 -3.60
N SER A 468 -8.61 14.90 -3.96
CA SER A 468 -7.97 13.99 -4.89
C SER A 468 -7.89 12.58 -4.30
N THR A 469 -7.80 11.57 -5.16
CA THR A 469 -7.40 10.21 -4.78
C THR A 469 -5.89 10.09 -4.85
N ASP A 470 -5.35 9.15 -4.07
CA ASP A 470 -3.94 8.77 -4.11
C ASP A 470 -3.71 7.50 -4.98
N ALA A 471 -2.53 6.93 -4.88
CA ALA A 471 -2.14 5.73 -5.62
C ALA A 471 -2.47 4.40 -4.89
N THR A 472 -3.11 4.44 -3.72
CA THR A 472 -3.54 3.24 -3.00
C THR A 472 -4.65 2.52 -3.77
N CYS A 473 -4.54 1.21 -3.92
CA CYS A 473 -5.60 0.38 -4.47
C CYS A 473 -6.12 -0.59 -3.40
N PHE A 474 -7.39 -0.46 -3.02
CA PHE A 474 -8.10 -1.41 -2.17
C PHE A 474 -8.86 -2.42 -3.01
N ASN A 475 -8.77 -3.69 -2.64
CA ASN A 475 -9.23 -4.82 -3.41
C ASN A 475 -10.19 -5.71 -2.62
N LEU A 476 -11.02 -6.46 -3.34
CA LEU A 476 -11.68 -7.66 -2.86
C LEU A 476 -10.87 -8.89 -3.27
N PHE A 477 -10.64 -9.82 -2.36
CA PHE A 477 -9.88 -11.05 -2.60
C PHE A 477 -10.78 -12.27 -2.58
N MET A 478 -10.50 -13.22 -3.49
CA MET A 478 -11.13 -14.53 -3.56
C MET A 478 -10.16 -15.57 -2.99
N ASN A 479 -10.50 -16.20 -1.87
CA ASN A 479 -9.69 -17.27 -1.32
C ASN A 479 -9.87 -18.54 -2.16
N VAL A 480 -8.87 -18.88 -2.94
CA VAL A 480 -8.89 -20.04 -3.83
C VAL A 480 -8.57 -21.35 -3.13
N ASN A 481 -8.04 -21.31 -1.89
CA ASN A 481 -7.63 -22.50 -1.15
C ASN A 481 -8.08 -22.46 0.31
N ARG A 482 -9.31 -22.06 0.60
CA ARG A 482 -9.77 -21.96 1.96
C ARG A 482 -9.70 -23.29 2.70
N ILE A 483 -9.01 -23.30 3.85
CA ILE A 483 -8.88 -24.43 4.76
C ILE A 483 -9.45 -24.06 6.14
N ALA A 484 -9.23 -22.82 6.61
CA ALA A 484 -9.62 -22.38 7.92
C ALA A 484 -11.14 -22.38 8.15
N THR A 485 -11.55 -22.77 9.36
CA THR A 485 -12.95 -22.77 9.85
C THR A 485 -13.18 -21.73 10.93
N SER A 486 -12.13 -21.16 11.50
CA SER A 486 -12.14 -20.09 12.51
C SER A 486 -10.84 -19.32 12.43
N ASN A 487 -10.81 -18.11 12.99
CA ASN A 487 -9.58 -17.35 13.10
C ASN A 487 -8.53 -18.13 13.91
N PHE A 488 -7.27 -18.04 13.52
CA PHE A 488 -6.20 -18.82 14.15
C PHE A 488 -5.96 -18.46 15.64
N ASN A 489 -6.36 -17.27 16.08
CA ASN A 489 -6.21 -16.80 17.47
C ASN A 489 -7.53 -16.35 18.13
N ASP A 490 -8.61 -16.26 17.40
CA ASP A 490 -9.93 -15.85 17.90
C ASP A 490 -11.04 -16.67 17.21
N GLN A 491 -11.95 -17.24 17.98
CA GLN A 491 -13.07 -18.05 17.51
C GLN A 491 -14.32 -17.23 17.18
N SER A 492 -14.30 -15.91 17.38
CA SER A 492 -15.47 -15.03 17.24
C SER A 492 -16.00 -14.90 15.82
N CYS A 493 -15.19 -15.25 14.80
CA CYS A 493 -15.56 -15.24 13.40
C CYS A 493 -15.64 -16.68 12.81
N ALA A 494 -15.96 -17.67 13.61
CA ALA A 494 -16.07 -19.06 13.13
C ALA A 494 -17.17 -19.20 12.07
N THR A 495 -16.85 -19.91 10.99
CA THR A 495 -17.82 -20.22 9.93
C THR A 495 -18.98 -21.08 10.44
N GLN A 496 -20.13 -20.96 9.78
CA GLN A 496 -21.26 -21.85 9.95
C GLN A 496 -21.31 -22.95 8.87
N LYS A 497 -20.38 -22.93 7.92
CA LYS A 497 -20.27 -23.93 6.86
C LYS A 497 -19.86 -25.29 7.43
N THR A 498 -20.35 -26.34 6.80
CA THR A 498 -19.86 -27.71 7.04
C THR A 498 -18.55 -27.95 6.30
N GLU A 499 -17.82 -29.00 6.64
CA GLU A 499 -16.62 -29.43 5.89
C GLU A 499 -16.92 -29.66 4.40
N GLU A 500 -18.11 -30.24 4.11
CA GLU A 500 -18.57 -30.39 2.71
C GLU A 500 -18.79 -29.05 2.01
N ASP A 501 -19.38 -28.04 2.67
CA ASP A 501 -19.57 -26.72 2.10
C ASP A 501 -18.24 -26.03 1.82
N ILE A 502 -17.23 -26.20 2.69
CA ILE A 502 -15.87 -25.67 2.50
C ILE A 502 -15.20 -26.33 1.29
N LEU A 503 -15.27 -27.66 1.20
CA LEU A 503 -14.75 -28.40 0.06
C LEU A 503 -15.42 -27.95 -1.25
N ARG A 504 -16.74 -27.79 -1.25
CA ARG A 504 -17.50 -27.34 -2.42
C ARG A 504 -17.11 -25.92 -2.86
N SER A 505 -16.98 -24.99 -1.92
CA SER A 505 -16.56 -23.62 -2.27
C SER A 505 -15.11 -23.58 -2.76
N ARG A 506 -14.20 -24.34 -2.18
CA ARG A 506 -12.81 -24.44 -2.61
C ARG A 506 -12.70 -24.96 -4.05
N ILE A 507 -13.35 -26.08 -4.37
CA ILE A 507 -13.37 -26.63 -5.73
C ILE A 507 -14.01 -25.63 -6.72
N ALA A 508 -15.08 -24.93 -6.32
CA ALA A 508 -15.69 -23.91 -7.16
C ALA A 508 -14.71 -22.72 -7.40
N MET A 509 -13.93 -22.33 -6.39
CA MET A 509 -12.95 -21.26 -6.49
C MET A 509 -11.73 -21.61 -7.35
N TYR A 510 -11.41 -22.89 -7.60
CA TYR A 510 -10.40 -23.26 -8.60
C TYR A 510 -10.84 -22.91 -10.03
N ASN A 511 -12.16 -22.85 -10.27
CA ASN A 511 -12.70 -22.55 -11.59
C ASN A 511 -12.67 -21.04 -11.87
N GLN A 512 -11.91 -20.62 -12.90
CA GLN A 512 -11.77 -19.21 -13.29
C GLN A 512 -13.12 -18.59 -13.68
N ASN A 513 -13.97 -19.30 -14.44
CA ASN A 513 -15.28 -18.79 -14.84
C ASN A 513 -16.18 -18.50 -13.62
N PHE A 514 -16.06 -19.31 -12.55
CA PHE A 514 -16.77 -19.09 -11.31
C PHE A 514 -16.31 -17.80 -10.61
N ARG A 515 -15.00 -17.57 -10.50
CA ARG A 515 -14.45 -16.34 -9.91
C ARG A 515 -14.82 -15.10 -10.73
N LEU A 516 -14.71 -15.18 -12.05
CA LEU A 516 -15.08 -14.06 -12.94
C LEU A 516 -16.58 -13.73 -12.85
N ALA A 517 -17.44 -14.75 -12.72
CA ALA A 517 -18.86 -14.52 -12.50
C ALA A 517 -19.13 -13.74 -11.19
N LEU A 518 -18.40 -14.05 -10.12
CA LEU A 518 -18.47 -13.31 -8.85
C LEU A 518 -18.08 -11.83 -9.04
N MET A 519 -16.92 -11.59 -9.64
CA MET A 519 -16.38 -10.24 -9.80
C MET A 519 -17.28 -9.34 -10.67
N LEU A 520 -17.74 -9.87 -11.80
CA LEU A 520 -18.58 -9.13 -12.75
C LEU A 520 -20.03 -8.92 -12.25
N SER A 521 -20.43 -9.63 -11.20
CA SER A 521 -21.76 -9.50 -10.58
C SER A 521 -21.86 -8.41 -9.52
N LEU A 522 -20.72 -7.85 -9.07
CA LEU A 522 -20.69 -6.81 -8.04
C LEU A 522 -20.89 -5.41 -8.65
N ASP A 523 -22.00 -4.75 -8.30
CA ASP A 523 -22.20 -3.32 -8.52
C ASP A 523 -21.29 -2.53 -7.56
N ARG A 524 -20.05 -2.24 -8.02
CA ARG A 524 -19.04 -1.55 -7.21
C ARG A 524 -19.44 -0.12 -6.89
N ALA A 525 -20.24 0.54 -7.75
CA ALA A 525 -20.75 1.87 -7.48
C ALA A 525 -21.74 1.84 -6.29
N ALA A 526 -22.67 0.90 -6.27
CA ALA A 526 -23.59 0.75 -5.14
C ALA A 526 -22.88 0.33 -3.85
N TYR A 527 -21.84 -0.51 -3.96
CA TYR A 527 -20.98 -0.90 -2.86
C TYR A 527 -20.20 0.29 -2.30
N ASN A 528 -19.56 1.10 -3.16
CA ASN A 528 -18.77 2.27 -2.76
C ASN A 528 -19.65 3.40 -2.18
N ALA A 529 -20.89 3.56 -2.68
CA ALA A 529 -21.84 4.52 -2.15
C ALA A 529 -22.12 4.38 -0.65
N GLN A 530 -21.93 3.17 -0.09
CA GLN A 530 -22.13 2.93 1.34
C GLN A 530 -21.10 3.68 2.22
N THR A 531 -19.98 4.06 1.64
CA THR A 531 -18.89 4.81 2.31
C THR A 531 -18.84 6.27 1.85
N THR A 532 -18.90 6.51 0.53
CA THR A 532 -18.70 7.84 -0.08
C THR A 532 -19.99 8.62 -0.28
N GLY A 533 -21.15 7.96 -0.15
CA GLY A 533 -22.47 8.53 -0.50
C GLY A 533 -22.78 8.40 -2.00
N GLU A 534 -24.07 8.56 -2.33
CA GLU A 534 -24.58 8.37 -3.70
C GLU A 534 -23.97 9.35 -4.71
N GLU A 535 -23.67 10.60 -4.28
CA GLU A 535 -23.13 11.65 -5.15
C GLU A 535 -21.67 11.35 -5.57
N LEU A 536 -20.88 10.68 -4.72
CA LEU A 536 -19.46 10.40 -4.92
C LEU A 536 -19.16 8.91 -5.16
N LYS A 537 -20.16 8.10 -5.46
CA LYS A 537 -20.03 6.65 -5.58
C LYS A 537 -19.03 6.15 -6.63
N LEU A 538 -18.68 7.00 -7.59
CA LEU A 538 -17.70 6.67 -8.63
C LEU A 538 -16.31 7.28 -8.39
N THR A 539 -16.21 8.34 -7.58
CA THR A 539 -15.01 9.19 -7.51
C THR A 539 -13.74 8.46 -7.11
N SER A 540 -13.84 7.49 -6.22
CA SER A 540 -12.69 6.69 -5.76
C SER A 540 -12.58 5.32 -6.44
N LEU A 541 -13.50 4.93 -7.34
CA LEU A 541 -13.40 3.63 -8.01
C LEU A 541 -12.17 3.58 -8.91
N VAL A 542 -11.46 2.46 -8.86
CA VAL A 542 -10.32 2.14 -9.73
C VAL A 542 -10.57 0.81 -10.45
N ASN A 543 -10.05 0.66 -11.67
CA ASN A 543 -10.32 -0.51 -12.51
C ASN A 543 -9.09 -1.38 -12.74
N THR A 544 -7.90 -0.92 -12.33
CA THR A 544 -6.63 -1.62 -12.38
C THR A 544 -6.03 -1.69 -10.98
N PHE A 545 -5.10 -2.61 -10.74
CA PHE A 545 -4.34 -2.69 -9.49
C PHE A 545 -3.30 -1.56 -9.42
N THR A 546 -2.47 -1.46 -10.46
CA THR A 546 -1.60 -0.29 -10.66
C THR A 546 -2.44 0.85 -11.24
N PRO A 547 -2.42 2.08 -10.68
CA PRO A 547 -3.13 3.20 -11.30
C PRO A 547 -2.75 3.36 -12.78
N GLY A 548 -3.75 3.45 -13.66
CA GLY A 548 -3.50 3.45 -15.10
C GLY A 548 -2.64 4.59 -15.62
N THR A 549 -2.51 5.68 -14.85
CA THR A 549 -1.64 6.83 -15.14
C THR A 549 -0.32 6.82 -14.37
N PHE A 550 0.00 5.73 -13.66
CA PHE A 550 1.18 5.60 -12.80
C PHE A 550 2.49 5.76 -13.57
N VAL A 551 2.59 5.13 -14.73
CA VAL A 551 3.70 5.28 -15.68
C VAL A 551 3.17 5.45 -17.11
N PHE A 552 4.01 5.96 -17.98
CA PHE A 552 3.73 6.13 -19.40
C PHE A 552 4.96 5.84 -20.26
N LEU A 553 4.74 5.60 -21.54
CA LEU A 553 5.82 5.37 -22.49
C LEU A 553 6.46 6.69 -22.91
N GLU A 554 7.74 6.88 -22.64
CA GLU A 554 8.48 8.07 -23.13
C GLU A 554 8.71 8.04 -24.64
N ASN A 555 8.83 6.85 -25.22
CA ASN A 555 9.10 6.63 -26.64
C ASN A 555 8.05 5.69 -27.25
N GLU A 556 7.95 5.70 -28.59
CA GLU A 556 7.19 4.69 -29.32
C GLU A 556 7.74 3.29 -28.98
N THR A 557 6.88 2.39 -28.54
CA THR A 557 7.24 1.06 -28.05
C THR A 557 6.41 -0.02 -28.74
N THR A 558 7.07 -1.10 -29.14
CA THR A 558 6.39 -2.26 -29.75
C THR A 558 6.55 -3.48 -28.87
N VAL A 559 5.44 -4.10 -28.49
CA VAL A 559 5.38 -5.34 -27.71
C VAL A 559 4.47 -6.35 -28.40
N ASP A 560 4.59 -7.61 -28.02
CA ASP A 560 3.71 -8.67 -28.52
C ASP A 560 2.40 -8.72 -27.72
N ILE A 561 1.28 -8.66 -28.41
CA ILE A 561 -0.05 -8.93 -27.83
C ILE A 561 -0.62 -10.15 -28.56
N ASN A 562 -0.65 -11.29 -27.89
CA ASN A 562 -1.19 -12.56 -28.40
C ASN A 562 -0.56 -12.97 -29.76
N GLY A 563 0.75 -12.90 -29.87
CA GLY A 563 1.48 -13.24 -31.09
C GLY A 563 1.42 -12.15 -32.17
N THR A 564 0.91 -10.96 -31.86
CA THR A 564 0.77 -9.83 -32.79
C THR A 564 1.62 -8.65 -32.30
N PRO A 565 2.69 -8.26 -33.02
CA PRO A 565 3.43 -7.05 -32.68
C PRO A 565 2.52 -5.82 -32.70
N THR A 566 2.36 -5.18 -31.55
CA THR A 566 1.50 -4.00 -31.35
C THR A 566 2.36 -2.82 -30.95
N THR A 567 2.19 -1.69 -31.63
CA THR A 567 2.99 -0.48 -31.42
C THR A 567 2.15 0.58 -30.70
N PHE A 568 2.64 1.07 -29.60
CA PHE A 568 2.07 2.16 -28.81
C PHE A 568 2.91 3.44 -28.99
N PRO A 569 2.29 4.59 -29.26
CA PRO A 569 3.01 5.86 -29.39
C PRO A 569 3.57 6.34 -28.06
N ALA A 570 4.58 7.22 -28.13
CA ALA A 570 5.04 7.97 -26.96
C ALA A 570 3.87 8.72 -26.28
N GLY A 571 3.88 8.75 -24.95
CA GLY A 571 2.79 9.31 -24.13
C GLY A 571 1.65 8.34 -23.81
N THR A 572 1.69 7.09 -24.31
CA THR A 572 0.69 6.09 -23.95
C THR A 572 0.84 5.70 -22.48
N PHE A 573 -0.24 5.82 -21.73
CA PHE A 573 -0.29 5.43 -20.31
C PHE A 573 -0.45 3.92 -20.13
N TYR A 574 0.03 3.43 -19.00
CA TYR A 574 -0.01 2.04 -18.58
C TYR A 574 -1.39 1.39 -18.72
N GLY A 575 -2.45 2.05 -18.21
CA GLY A 575 -3.82 1.52 -18.26
C GLY A 575 -4.37 1.32 -19.67
N ALA A 576 -3.92 2.11 -20.65
CA ALA A 576 -4.29 1.93 -22.05
C ALA A 576 -3.69 0.64 -22.63
N ILE A 577 -2.52 0.23 -22.16
CA ILE A 577 -1.86 -1.02 -22.61
C ILE A 577 -2.53 -2.22 -21.94
N VAL A 578 -2.86 -2.12 -20.64
CA VAL A 578 -3.69 -3.14 -19.94
C VAL A 578 -4.99 -3.38 -20.71
N GLN A 579 -5.71 -2.29 -21.08
CA GLN A 579 -6.94 -2.40 -21.86
C GLN A 579 -6.73 -3.08 -23.21
N ALA A 580 -5.65 -2.76 -23.90
CA ALA A 580 -5.36 -3.34 -25.20
C ALA A 580 -5.13 -4.87 -25.15
N GLN A 581 -4.50 -5.36 -24.07
CA GLN A 581 -4.36 -6.80 -23.84
C GLN A 581 -5.72 -7.44 -23.52
N LEU A 582 -6.50 -6.87 -22.60
CA LEU A 582 -7.83 -7.37 -22.25
C LEU A 582 -8.78 -7.41 -23.47
N ASP A 583 -8.71 -6.40 -24.35
CA ASP A 583 -9.48 -6.35 -25.60
C ASP A 583 -9.06 -7.48 -26.55
N ALA A 584 -7.77 -7.76 -26.65
CA ALA A 584 -7.24 -8.84 -27.50
C ALA A 584 -7.63 -10.24 -27.00
N ASP A 585 -7.78 -10.39 -25.67
CA ASP A 585 -8.27 -11.62 -25.02
C ASP A 585 -9.80 -11.74 -25.07
N GLY A 586 -10.49 -10.67 -25.44
CA GLY A 586 -11.96 -10.60 -25.45
C GLY A 586 -12.56 -10.55 -24.04
N PHE A 587 -11.79 -10.07 -23.07
CA PHE A 587 -12.24 -9.93 -21.69
C PHE A 587 -13.24 -8.77 -21.55
N PRO A 588 -14.44 -8.97 -20.96
CA PRO A 588 -15.54 -8.01 -21.06
C PRO A 588 -15.47 -6.90 -20.00
N VAL A 589 -14.26 -6.37 -19.75
CA VAL A 589 -14.02 -5.33 -18.73
C VAL A 589 -13.39 -4.10 -19.36
N LYS A 590 -13.88 -2.91 -18.98
CA LYS A 590 -13.31 -1.64 -19.40
C LYS A 590 -12.46 -1.07 -18.26
N VAL A 591 -11.14 -1.19 -18.35
CA VAL A 591 -10.22 -0.67 -17.32
C VAL A 591 -9.65 0.72 -17.64
N TRP A 592 -9.80 1.19 -18.89
CA TRP A 592 -9.29 2.48 -19.34
C TRP A 592 -10.35 3.27 -20.10
N ASP A 593 -10.55 4.54 -19.74
CA ASP A 593 -11.38 5.47 -20.48
C ASP A 593 -10.50 6.58 -21.11
N PRO A 594 -10.26 6.55 -22.43
CA PRO A 594 -9.40 7.53 -23.09
C PRO A 594 -9.97 8.94 -23.16
N GLU A 595 -11.29 9.12 -22.95
CA GLU A 595 -11.95 10.43 -22.95
C GLU A 595 -11.98 11.09 -21.56
N ALA A 596 -11.64 10.34 -20.53
CA ALA A 596 -11.58 10.86 -19.16
C ALA A 596 -10.51 11.94 -19.02
N ASP A 597 -10.63 12.75 -18.00
CA ASP A 597 -9.68 13.80 -17.61
C ASP A 597 -9.28 14.74 -18.78
N GLY A 598 -10.27 15.16 -19.56
CA GLY A 598 -10.06 16.06 -20.70
C GLY A 598 -9.36 15.44 -21.90
N GLY A 599 -9.37 14.10 -22.01
CA GLY A 599 -8.73 13.34 -23.09
C GLY A 599 -7.30 12.88 -22.77
N ILE A 600 -6.90 12.99 -21.51
CA ILE A 600 -5.65 12.38 -21.00
C ILE A 600 -5.86 10.87 -20.84
N GLY A 601 -7.04 10.48 -20.38
CA GLY A 601 -7.42 9.12 -20.07
C GLY A 601 -7.29 8.80 -18.57
N SER A 602 -8.06 7.80 -18.11
CA SER A 602 -8.03 7.34 -16.73
C SER A 602 -8.46 5.88 -16.59
N SER A 603 -7.97 5.18 -15.58
CA SER A 603 -8.47 3.91 -15.07
C SER A 603 -9.40 4.08 -13.86
N ALA A 604 -9.73 5.30 -13.46
CA ALA A 604 -10.47 5.63 -12.26
C ALA A 604 -11.75 6.41 -12.54
N ALA A 605 -12.57 6.57 -11.51
CA ALA A 605 -13.82 7.36 -11.50
C ALA A 605 -14.95 6.82 -12.40
N PHE A 606 -14.93 5.55 -12.73
CA PHE A 606 -16.02 4.82 -13.39
C PHE A 606 -16.02 3.34 -12.97
N ASP A 607 -17.17 2.65 -13.16
CA ASP A 607 -17.23 1.21 -12.93
C ASP A 607 -17.12 0.47 -14.28
N GLY A 608 -15.95 -0.10 -14.54
CA GLY A 608 -15.67 -0.86 -15.75
C GLY A 608 -15.85 -2.38 -15.60
N TRP A 609 -16.14 -2.85 -14.38
CA TRP A 609 -16.24 -4.28 -14.06
C TRP A 609 -17.68 -4.79 -14.01
N TYR A 610 -18.63 -4.01 -13.47
CA TYR A 610 -19.99 -4.47 -13.30
C TYR A 610 -20.66 -4.81 -14.64
N ASN A 611 -20.85 -6.10 -14.89
CA ASN A 611 -21.42 -6.63 -16.12
C ASN A 611 -22.29 -7.86 -15.84
N PRO A 612 -23.56 -7.66 -15.43
CA PRO A 612 -24.46 -8.75 -15.06
C PRO A 612 -24.68 -9.80 -16.14
N GLU A 613 -24.67 -9.40 -17.42
CA GLU A 613 -24.90 -10.32 -18.54
C GLU A 613 -23.69 -11.25 -18.72
N ALA A 614 -22.46 -10.70 -18.66
CA ALA A 614 -21.25 -11.48 -18.71
C ALA A 614 -21.13 -12.38 -17.47
N ALA A 615 -21.43 -11.86 -16.27
CA ALA A 615 -21.43 -12.63 -15.03
C ALA A 615 -22.32 -13.86 -15.11
N ALA A 616 -23.55 -13.72 -15.63
CA ALA A 616 -24.47 -14.83 -15.81
C ALA A 616 -23.92 -15.86 -16.82
N SER A 617 -23.31 -15.41 -17.92
CA SER A 617 -22.71 -16.30 -18.93
C SER A 617 -21.51 -17.08 -18.38
N TYR A 618 -20.63 -16.42 -17.62
CA TYR A 618 -19.51 -17.09 -16.94
C TYR A 618 -20.00 -18.11 -15.91
N MET A 619 -21.07 -17.78 -15.15
CA MET A 619 -21.66 -18.73 -14.20
C MET A 619 -22.28 -19.95 -14.89
N GLU A 620 -22.97 -19.79 -16.04
CA GLU A 620 -23.48 -20.91 -16.81
C GLU A 620 -22.35 -21.84 -17.28
N THR A 621 -21.24 -21.28 -17.72
CA THR A 621 -20.04 -22.03 -18.12
C THR A 621 -19.43 -22.74 -16.91
N ALA A 622 -19.24 -22.04 -15.79
CA ALA A 622 -18.69 -22.59 -14.56
C ALA A 622 -19.51 -23.79 -14.04
N ILE A 623 -20.84 -23.65 -14.01
CA ILE A 623 -21.75 -24.74 -13.58
C ILE A 623 -21.56 -26.00 -14.45
N ALA A 624 -21.41 -25.84 -15.77
CA ALA A 624 -21.20 -26.96 -16.68
C ALA A 624 -19.84 -27.65 -16.44
N GLU A 625 -18.78 -26.86 -16.29
CA GLU A 625 -17.42 -27.37 -16.03
C GLU A 625 -17.30 -28.04 -14.65
N LEU A 626 -17.92 -27.46 -13.61
CA LEU A 626 -17.95 -28.04 -12.27
C LEU A 626 -18.75 -29.34 -12.22
N ALA A 627 -19.84 -29.43 -12.99
CA ALA A 627 -20.61 -30.67 -13.10
C ALA A 627 -19.79 -31.81 -13.73
N GLU A 628 -18.91 -31.52 -14.70
CA GLU A 628 -17.98 -32.50 -15.26
C GLU A 628 -16.97 -33.02 -14.23
N GLN A 629 -16.66 -32.20 -13.19
CA GLN A 629 -15.81 -32.57 -12.07
C GLN A 629 -16.58 -33.22 -10.91
N GLY A 630 -17.90 -33.42 -11.06
CA GLY A 630 -18.75 -34.03 -10.04
C GLY A 630 -19.36 -33.05 -9.02
N LEU A 631 -19.13 -31.74 -9.18
CA LEU A 631 -19.73 -30.71 -8.34
C LEU A 631 -21.00 -30.14 -8.98
N GLU A 632 -22.16 -30.58 -8.50
CA GLU A 632 -23.44 -30.02 -8.92
C GLU A 632 -23.71 -28.67 -8.21
N VAL A 633 -24.01 -27.62 -8.99
CA VAL A 633 -24.37 -26.28 -8.50
C VAL A 633 -25.73 -25.89 -9.07
N SER A 634 -26.67 -25.55 -8.18
CA SER A 634 -28.02 -25.08 -8.54
C SER A 634 -28.64 -24.28 -7.40
N ALA A 635 -29.84 -23.75 -7.59
CA ALA A 635 -30.57 -23.05 -6.52
C ALA A 635 -30.99 -23.98 -5.37
N GLU A 636 -31.15 -25.29 -5.60
CA GLU A 636 -31.40 -26.29 -4.57
C GLU A 636 -30.11 -26.79 -3.90
N ASN A 637 -28.96 -26.59 -4.55
CA ASN A 637 -27.64 -26.99 -4.09
C ASN A 637 -26.60 -25.89 -4.36
N PRO A 638 -26.72 -24.71 -3.71
CA PRO A 638 -25.86 -23.57 -3.98
C PRO A 638 -24.45 -23.75 -3.42
N ILE A 639 -23.52 -22.91 -3.88
CA ILE A 639 -22.23 -22.71 -3.21
C ILE A 639 -22.40 -21.62 -2.15
N TYR A 640 -22.02 -21.93 -0.91
CA TYR A 640 -22.00 -21.00 0.20
C TYR A 640 -20.63 -20.33 0.29
N LEU A 641 -20.61 -18.98 0.29
CA LEU A 641 -19.38 -18.19 0.40
C LEU A 641 -19.44 -17.29 1.63
N ASP A 642 -18.46 -17.41 2.52
CA ASP A 642 -18.36 -16.57 3.70
C ASP A 642 -17.68 -15.24 3.38
N LEU A 643 -18.30 -14.16 3.82
CA LEU A 643 -17.78 -12.79 3.81
C LEU A 643 -17.74 -12.29 5.27
N PRO A 644 -16.58 -12.28 5.94
CA PRO A 644 -16.45 -11.69 7.26
C PRO A 644 -16.56 -10.16 7.17
N TYR A 645 -17.22 -9.54 8.14
CA TYR A 645 -17.35 -8.09 8.24
C TYR A 645 -17.36 -7.62 9.69
N PHE A 646 -16.86 -6.42 9.94
CA PHE A 646 -16.88 -5.84 11.27
C PHE A 646 -18.26 -5.26 11.59
N SER A 647 -19.04 -5.95 12.39
CA SER A 647 -20.42 -5.57 12.74
C SER A 647 -20.53 -4.35 13.66
N GLY A 648 -19.46 -3.96 14.32
CA GLY A 648 -19.38 -2.71 15.08
C GLY A 648 -19.44 -1.44 14.23
N SER A 649 -19.31 -1.56 12.91
CA SER A 649 -19.42 -0.46 11.95
C SER A 649 -20.63 -0.61 11.03
N GLU A 650 -21.53 0.40 11.05
CA GLU A 650 -22.69 0.44 10.16
C GLU A 650 -22.28 0.42 8.68
N ALA A 651 -21.18 1.10 8.33
CA ALA A 651 -20.70 1.18 6.96
C ALA A 651 -20.17 -0.17 6.45
N PHE A 652 -19.44 -0.94 7.26
CA PHE A 652 -19.03 -2.31 6.90
C PHE A 652 -20.24 -3.22 6.71
N GLY A 653 -21.23 -3.15 7.62
CA GLY A 653 -22.46 -3.92 7.48
C GLY A 653 -23.24 -3.58 6.22
N ASN A 654 -23.34 -2.28 5.88
CA ASN A 654 -24.03 -1.82 4.67
C ASN A 654 -23.27 -2.28 3.40
N ARG A 655 -21.93 -2.19 3.37
CA ARG A 655 -21.13 -2.67 2.25
C ARG A 655 -21.25 -4.19 2.06
N ALA A 656 -21.14 -4.95 3.13
CA ALA A 656 -21.31 -6.41 3.08
C ALA A 656 -22.69 -6.82 2.56
N ASN A 657 -23.76 -6.09 2.98
CA ASN A 657 -25.09 -6.30 2.45
C ASN A 657 -25.24 -5.89 0.98
N ALA A 658 -24.61 -4.80 0.55
CA ALA A 658 -24.63 -4.37 -0.85
C ALA A 658 -23.94 -5.41 -1.76
N LEU A 659 -22.78 -5.95 -1.35
CA LEU A 659 -22.10 -7.04 -2.04
C LEU A 659 -23.01 -8.27 -2.16
N LYS A 660 -23.54 -8.75 -1.03
CA LYS A 660 -24.46 -9.91 -1.00
C LYS A 660 -25.64 -9.72 -1.95
N GLN A 661 -26.32 -8.59 -1.88
CA GLN A 661 -27.51 -8.31 -2.71
C GLN A 661 -27.14 -8.26 -4.19
N SER A 662 -26.04 -7.62 -4.55
CA SER A 662 -25.59 -7.52 -5.94
C SER A 662 -25.31 -8.91 -6.50
N VAL A 663 -24.42 -9.68 -5.87
CA VAL A 663 -24.00 -11.00 -6.33
C VAL A 663 -25.19 -11.98 -6.41
N GLU A 664 -25.99 -12.10 -5.35
CA GLU A 664 -27.12 -13.04 -5.31
C GLU A 664 -28.23 -12.68 -6.31
N SER A 665 -28.44 -11.39 -6.60
CA SER A 665 -29.44 -10.95 -7.57
C SER A 665 -29.05 -11.29 -9.02
N VAL A 666 -27.76 -11.27 -9.34
CA VAL A 666 -27.23 -11.55 -10.68
C VAL A 666 -27.10 -13.05 -10.91
N LEU A 667 -26.59 -13.80 -9.92
CA LEU A 667 -26.19 -15.20 -10.09
C LEU A 667 -27.29 -16.21 -9.74
N GLY A 668 -28.53 -15.75 -9.54
CA GLY A 668 -29.73 -16.56 -9.64
C GLY A 668 -29.85 -17.71 -8.62
N GLY A 669 -29.25 -17.60 -7.44
CA GLY A 669 -29.30 -18.59 -6.38
C GLY A 669 -28.27 -19.73 -6.52
N ALA A 670 -27.40 -19.71 -7.51
CA ALA A 670 -26.23 -20.61 -7.58
C ALA A 670 -25.24 -20.35 -6.45
N ILE A 671 -25.25 -19.15 -5.90
CA ILE A 671 -24.40 -18.69 -4.79
C ILE A 671 -25.24 -18.10 -3.67
N ILE A 672 -24.83 -18.35 -2.44
CA ILE A 672 -25.32 -17.69 -1.23
C ILE A 672 -24.13 -17.10 -0.47
N ILE A 673 -24.13 -15.77 -0.28
CA ILE A 673 -23.13 -15.09 0.55
C ILE A 673 -23.57 -15.18 2.03
N ASN A 674 -22.74 -15.80 2.84
CA ASN A 674 -22.93 -15.80 4.29
C ASN A 674 -22.19 -14.60 4.88
N LEU A 675 -22.91 -13.70 5.51
CA LEU A 675 -22.31 -12.61 6.27
C LEU A 675 -21.83 -13.14 7.62
N VAL A 676 -20.51 -13.16 7.82
CA VAL A 676 -19.89 -13.64 9.07
C VAL A 676 -19.60 -12.43 9.96
N ASP A 677 -20.34 -12.37 11.07
CA ASP A 677 -20.27 -11.26 12.02
C ASP A 677 -18.98 -11.32 12.86
N CYS A 678 -18.07 -10.37 12.66
CA CYS A 678 -16.90 -10.15 13.49
C CYS A 678 -17.19 -9.03 14.49
N VAL A 679 -17.25 -9.39 15.78
CA VAL A 679 -17.69 -8.47 16.86
C VAL A 679 -16.70 -7.36 17.18
N SER A 680 -15.46 -7.47 16.74
CA SER A 680 -14.41 -6.43 16.86
C SER A 680 -13.70 -6.25 15.53
N SER A 681 -13.04 -5.10 15.35
CA SER A 681 -12.16 -4.86 14.21
C SER A 681 -11.01 -5.87 14.17
N ASP A 682 -10.42 -6.16 15.33
CA ASP A 682 -9.33 -7.13 15.43
C ASP A 682 -9.79 -8.52 14.93
N ALA A 683 -10.98 -8.99 15.36
CA ALA A 683 -11.51 -10.27 14.90
C ALA A 683 -11.69 -10.31 13.36
N TRP A 684 -12.10 -9.19 12.75
CA TRP A 684 -12.19 -9.08 11.31
C TRP A 684 -10.81 -9.09 10.65
N TYR A 685 -9.82 -8.38 11.21
CA TYR A 685 -8.45 -8.42 10.70
C TYR A 685 -7.83 -9.82 10.82
N TYR A 686 -8.09 -10.54 11.92
CA TYR A 686 -7.62 -11.91 12.11
C TYR A 686 -8.34 -12.94 11.23
N ALA A 687 -9.42 -12.58 10.59
CA ALA A 687 -10.03 -13.45 9.58
C ALA A 687 -9.20 -13.49 8.28
N GLY A 688 -8.44 -12.44 7.97
CA GLY A 688 -7.69 -12.36 6.71
C GLY A 688 -6.40 -11.55 6.79
N PHE A 689 -6.46 -10.25 7.00
CA PHE A 689 -5.30 -9.37 6.84
C PHE A 689 -4.11 -9.73 7.75
N TYR A 690 -4.38 -10.13 8.99
CA TYR A 690 -3.34 -10.56 9.94
C TYR A 690 -2.98 -12.05 9.85
N ALA A 691 -3.58 -12.80 8.93
CA ALA A 691 -3.16 -14.17 8.67
C ALA A 691 -1.65 -14.20 8.31
N ASN A 692 -0.93 -15.17 8.87
CA ASN A 692 0.50 -15.31 8.58
C ASN A 692 0.75 -15.93 7.20
N ASN A 693 -0.20 -16.75 6.75
CA ASN A 693 -0.18 -17.44 5.47
C ASN A 693 -1.61 -17.71 4.97
N GLY A 694 -1.75 -18.22 3.76
CA GLY A 694 -3.05 -18.49 3.15
C GLY A 694 -3.88 -19.54 3.86
N ALA A 695 -3.26 -20.50 4.58
CA ALA A 695 -3.97 -21.53 5.33
C ALA A 695 -4.81 -20.97 6.50
N GLU A 696 -4.42 -19.82 7.04
CA GLU A 696 -5.11 -19.15 8.14
C GLU A 696 -6.29 -18.28 7.68
N GLY A 697 -6.44 -18.04 6.38
CA GLY A 697 -7.50 -17.22 5.79
C GLY A 697 -8.89 -17.79 6.01
N ASN A 698 -9.66 -17.19 6.96
CA ASN A 698 -10.98 -17.66 7.36
C ASN A 698 -12.11 -16.94 6.60
N TYR A 699 -12.13 -17.07 5.30
CA TYR A 699 -13.12 -16.46 4.39
C TYR A 699 -13.10 -17.13 3.03
N ASP A 700 -14.16 -16.92 2.24
CA ASP A 700 -14.16 -17.20 0.80
C ASP A 700 -13.98 -15.87 0.00
N ILE A 701 -14.52 -14.76 0.54
CA ILE A 701 -14.31 -13.40 0.01
C ILE A 701 -13.85 -12.51 1.16
N TYR A 702 -12.80 -11.72 0.93
CA TYR A 702 -12.31 -10.74 1.90
C TYR A 702 -12.27 -9.34 1.26
N ASP A 703 -12.77 -8.34 1.96
CA ASP A 703 -12.86 -6.99 1.42
C ASP A 703 -11.88 -6.02 2.10
N VAL A 704 -11.53 -4.94 1.35
CA VAL A 704 -10.78 -3.78 1.84
C VAL A 704 -9.36 -4.09 2.31
N SER A 705 -8.64 -4.94 1.60
CA SER A 705 -7.19 -5.02 1.72
C SER A 705 -6.56 -4.34 0.49
N GLY A 706 -5.47 -3.60 0.67
CA GLY A 706 -4.92 -2.78 -0.39
C GLY A 706 -3.40 -2.64 -0.33
N TRP A 707 -2.88 -1.93 -1.32
CA TRP A 707 -1.47 -1.64 -1.46
C TRP A 707 -1.25 -0.21 -1.96
N SER A 708 -0.24 0.45 -1.41
CA SER A 708 0.31 1.72 -1.89
C SER A 708 1.72 1.46 -2.43
N PRO A 709 2.16 2.14 -3.49
CA PRO A 709 3.45 1.84 -4.09
C PRO A 709 4.62 2.33 -3.22
N ASP A 710 5.66 1.52 -3.14
CA ASP A 710 6.89 1.85 -2.43
C ASP A 710 7.84 2.69 -3.30
N TYR A 711 7.77 2.50 -4.62
CA TYR A 711 8.63 3.15 -5.63
C TYR A 711 7.93 3.28 -6.98
N GLY A 712 8.51 4.09 -7.86
CA GLY A 712 7.91 4.51 -9.13
C GLY A 712 8.02 3.49 -10.27
N ASP A 713 7.68 2.23 -10.05
CA ASP A 713 7.62 1.17 -11.05
C ASP A 713 6.40 0.27 -10.78
N PRO A 714 5.65 -0.20 -11.80
CA PRO A 714 4.52 -1.10 -11.62
C PRO A 714 4.86 -2.38 -10.86
N GLN A 715 6.13 -2.77 -10.84
CA GLN A 715 6.62 -3.89 -10.03
C GLN A 715 6.22 -3.73 -8.56
N SER A 716 6.18 -2.51 -8.01
CA SER A 716 5.79 -2.27 -6.62
C SER A 716 4.39 -2.81 -6.26
N TYR A 717 3.49 -2.90 -7.23
CA TYR A 717 2.19 -3.56 -7.07
C TYR A 717 2.25 -5.05 -7.38
N LEU A 718 2.86 -5.39 -8.51
CA LEU A 718 2.75 -6.73 -9.09
C LEU A 718 3.55 -7.78 -8.31
N ASP A 719 4.70 -7.42 -7.71
CA ASP A 719 5.52 -8.35 -6.92
C ASP A 719 4.84 -8.79 -5.62
N THR A 720 3.84 -8.05 -5.12
CA THR A 720 3.01 -8.47 -3.98
C THR A 720 2.21 -9.73 -4.25
N MET A 721 2.01 -10.07 -5.53
CA MET A 721 1.31 -11.27 -6.01
C MET A 721 2.25 -12.46 -6.25
N LEU A 722 3.55 -12.32 -5.94
CA LEU A 722 4.55 -13.39 -6.05
C LEU A 722 4.81 -14.03 -4.69
N PRO A 723 5.03 -15.37 -4.63
CA PRO A 723 5.26 -16.05 -3.37
C PRO A 723 6.59 -15.69 -2.71
N ASP A 724 7.65 -15.49 -3.50
CA ASP A 724 9.03 -15.45 -3.01
C ASP A 724 9.52 -14.08 -2.56
N TYR A 725 8.90 -12.98 -3.00
CA TYR A 725 9.44 -11.65 -2.75
C TYR A 725 8.81 -10.98 -1.52
N VAL A 726 7.57 -10.60 -1.64
CA VAL A 726 6.82 -9.95 -0.56
C VAL A 726 5.67 -10.81 -0.10
N GLY A 727 4.95 -11.47 -1.04
CA GLY A 727 3.87 -12.40 -0.77
C GLY A 727 2.69 -11.81 -0.02
N TYR A 728 2.58 -10.47 0.05
CA TYR A 728 1.55 -9.82 0.86
C TYR A 728 0.13 -10.13 0.39
N MET A 729 -0.05 -10.31 -0.92
CA MET A 729 -1.36 -10.56 -1.51
C MET A 729 -1.62 -12.04 -1.79
N THR A 730 -0.59 -12.86 -1.90
CA THR A 730 -0.75 -14.31 -2.09
C THR A 730 -1.49 -14.97 -0.92
N LYS A 731 -1.17 -14.61 0.32
CA LYS A 731 -1.92 -15.08 1.49
C LYS A 731 -3.40 -14.68 1.45
N GLN A 732 -3.72 -13.52 0.86
CA GLN A 732 -5.10 -13.04 0.73
C GLN A 732 -5.91 -13.87 -0.28
N ILE A 733 -5.24 -14.47 -1.27
CA ILE A 733 -5.89 -15.41 -2.19
C ILE A 733 -5.82 -16.87 -1.73
N GLY A 734 -5.28 -17.14 -0.54
CA GLY A 734 -5.30 -18.45 0.13
C GLY A 734 -4.10 -19.34 -0.17
N VAL A 735 -3.00 -18.81 -0.71
CA VAL A 735 -1.76 -19.56 -0.99
C VAL A 735 -0.56 -18.87 -0.33
N PHE A 736 0.43 -19.70 0.12
CA PHE A 736 1.66 -19.27 0.82
C PHE A 736 1.45 -18.53 2.16
#